data_277195b7da5fd68a1eb36910eca6f0c4
#
_entry.id   277195b7da5fd68a1eb36910eca6f0c4
#
_cell.length_a   1.000
_cell.length_b   1.000
_cell.length_c   1.000
_cell.angle_alpha   90.00
_cell.angle_beta   90.00
_cell.angle_gamma   90.00
#
_symmetry.space_group_name_H-M   'P 1'
#
loop_
_entity.id
_entity.type
_entity.pdbx_description
1 polymer ?
#
loop_
_entity_poly.entity_id
_entity_poly.type
_entity_poly.pdbx_seq_one_letter_code
_entity_poly.pdbx_strand_id
1 'polypeptide(L)'
;MSTRNRLLSALAALLTAIPIGAAVATAPAAAVGPALLPVTVTNTTGRGDAVYLYVIGVNLTTGRLGYVNGGGTFNAWPAGNIPPSPAPDVSIAGPGNGGSTTVRFPRNFSGRMYMSLGQRLQFFLTPDGLVQPAPWASGDPNHDILFDWSEFTYNDSGLWLNSSQVDMFAVPHAVSVTGTDGSRSTGAVVANGRQNVIDQIRGQSGWANTVVTRSDGTVLRVLAPGKAADAGLFSSTYLDSYITSAWNAYTSKTLTVVPFGDQPNTRYFGRTSGSTMVFTNSSGAQVASFNKPTSAHVWGCDGNLHAPNDLVVGPIARTLCAALNRGTLGTIDTQPGGTPSDFYRSNPANQYARIIHANMADGKAYAFAFDDVQAQESLVYSNNPASAGVTLSPFTGGGGGGGGSTTGYAVTGPGGKCVDVAGDDVGGNGAAVQLWDCQTAAKDQHWTLRNGTLQTLGRCLDVTGNATAGGSKLQLWDCNGAGGQQWVTQADGSIRNPQSGRCIDSPNASTANGARLQIWDCNTSAAQKYAYNGGATNLSAPGGKCVDVAGDDNGGDGAVVQLWDCQLTARDQHWSWTGQSLTTLGRCLDIAGGGTANGAVLQLHDCTGNPAQTWVLTDRTFLLHLGGKIEVSSKVALRNRDE
;
A
#
# COMPACT_ATOMS: atom_id res chain seq x y z
N MET A 1 -1.60 -29.83 -23.51
CA MET A 1 -1.20 -28.61 -24.22
C MET A 1 -1.55 -27.45 -23.32
N SER A 2 -0.75 -26.75 -22.74
CA SER A 2 0.60 -26.89 -22.30
C SER A 2 0.97 -25.58 -21.60
N THR A 3 1.51 -25.71 -20.44
CA THR A 3 2.23 -24.68 -19.65
C THR A 3 3.32 -23.92 -20.45
N ARG A 4 3.67 -24.38 -21.62
CA ARG A 4 4.74 -23.84 -22.47
C ARG A 4 4.45 -22.43 -23.02
N ASN A 5 3.18 -22.07 -23.26
CA ASN A 5 2.82 -20.75 -23.81
C ASN A 5 2.59 -19.67 -22.71
N ARG A 6 2.36 -20.06 -21.46
CA ARG A 6 2.10 -19.11 -20.38
C ARG A 6 3.38 -18.44 -19.84
N LEU A 7 4.53 -19.12 -19.91
CA LEU A 7 5.81 -18.59 -19.46
C LEU A 7 6.42 -17.55 -20.42
N LEU A 8 6.13 -17.67 -21.72
CA LEU A 8 6.54 -16.68 -22.70
C LEU A 8 5.67 -15.41 -22.67
N SER A 9 4.41 -15.55 -22.27
CA SER A 9 3.47 -14.42 -22.21
C SER A 9 3.81 -13.42 -21.09
N ALA A 10 4.32 -13.87 -19.95
CA ALA A 10 4.72 -12.98 -18.86
C ALA A 10 5.98 -12.16 -19.19
N LEU A 11 6.91 -12.74 -19.96
CA LEU A 11 8.09 -12.01 -20.44
C LEU A 11 7.76 -11.09 -21.63
N ALA A 12 6.78 -11.48 -22.47
CA ALA A 12 6.33 -10.67 -23.61
C ALA A 12 5.56 -9.42 -23.17
N ALA A 13 4.86 -9.46 -22.03
CA ALA A 13 4.15 -8.28 -21.51
C ALA A 13 5.11 -7.13 -21.10
N LEU A 14 6.36 -7.46 -20.69
CA LEU A 14 7.37 -6.45 -20.41
C LEU A 14 7.96 -5.79 -21.66
N LEU A 15 7.90 -6.46 -22.81
CA LEU A 15 8.43 -5.92 -24.08
C LEU A 15 7.45 -4.96 -24.76
N THR A 16 6.19 -4.88 -24.32
CA THR A 16 5.14 -4.10 -25.01
C THR A 16 4.86 -2.70 -24.43
N ALA A 17 5.49 -2.33 -23.31
CA ALA A 17 5.35 -0.99 -22.72
C ALA A 17 6.31 0.05 -23.33
N ILE A 18 6.67 -0.07 -24.62
CA ILE A 18 7.40 0.98 -25.33
C ILE A 18 6.35 1.88 -26.01
N PRO A 19 6.17 3.13 -25.57
CA PRO A 19 5.41 4.07 -26.36
C PRO A 19 6.17 4.31 -27.68
N ILE A 20 5.60 3.86 -28.79
CA ILE A 20 6.09 4.23 -30.13
C ILE A 20 5.67 5.68 -30.36
N GLY A 21 6.50 6.60 -29.90
CA GLY A 21 6.42 8.02 -30.22
C GLY A 21 7.13 8.31 -31.54
N ALA A 22 6.53 9.11 -32.36
CA ALA A 22 6.85 9.56 -33.69
C ALA A 22 8.34 9.75 -34.04
N ALA A 23 8.72 9.36 -35.26
CA ALA A 23 9.99 9.68 -35.90
C ALA A 23 10.15 11.20 -36.05
N VAL A 24 11.13 11.78 -35.36
CA VAL A 24 11.61 13.13 -35.61
C VAL A 24 13.13 13.11 -35.65
N ALA A 25 13.65 13.87 -36.59
CA ALA A 25 15.01 14.15 -36.99
C ALA A 25 16.14 13.85 -35.99
N THR A 26 17.18 13.20 -36.50
CA THR A 26 18.42 12.82 -35.82
C THR A 26 19.23 14.04 -35.34
N ALA A 27 19.03 14.39 -34.06
CA ALA A 27 20.12 14.97 -33.26
C ALA A 27 21.00 13.80 -32.77
N PRO A 28 22.33 13.99 -32.57
CA PRO A 28 23.17 12.95 -31.99
C PRO A 28 22.56 12.52 -30.66
N ALA A 29 22.27 11.23 -30.54
CA ALA A 29 21.62 10.68 -29.33
C ALA A 29 22.49 11.04 -28.13
N ALA A 30 21.97 11.87 -27.23
CA ALA A 30 22.57 12.09 -25.94
C ALA A 30 22.73 10.71 -25.25
N ALA A 31 23.90 10.44 -24.67
CA ALA A 31 24.20 9.14 -24.08
C ALA A 31 23.15 8.85 -22.98
N VAL A 32 22.36 7.82 -23.16
CA VAL A 32 21.32 7.39 -22.24
C VAL A 32 21.96 6.78 -21.00
N GLY A 33 22.19 7.56 -19.94
CA GLY A 33 22.72 7.09 -18.67
C GLY A 33 24.05 6.32 -18.76
N PRO A 34 24.53 5.70 -17.67
CA PRO A 34 25.76 4.91 -17.64
C PRO A 34 25.56 3.53 -18.27
N ALA A 35 26.63 2.92 -18.81
CA ALA A 35 26.58 1.54 -19.33
C ALA A 35 26.17 0.52 -18.24
N LEU A 36 26.55 0.78 -16.99
CA LEU A 36 26.16 0.04 -15.79
C LEU A 36 25.47 1.02 -14.83
N LEU A 37 24.13 1.00 -14.82
CA LEU A 37 23.32 1.86 -13.96
C LEU A 37 23.41 1.39 -12.51
N PRO A 38 23.88 2.24 -11.57
CA PRO A 38 23.86 1.90 -10.15
C PRO A 38 22.43 1.89 -9.62
N VAL A 39 22.07 0.78 -8.94
CA VAL A 39 20.76 0.60 -8.29
C VAL A 39 21.00 0.31 -6.82
N THR A 40 20.63 1.23 -5.95
CA THR A 40 20.78 1.09 -4.51
C THR A 40 19.58 0.36 -3.93
N VAL A 41 19.80 -0.81 -3.34
CA VAL A 41 18.79 -1.54 -2.57
C VAL A 41 18.95 -1.17 -1.11
N THR A 42 17.90 -0.61 -0.50
CA THR A 42 17.87 -0.24 0.92
C THR A 42 16.89 -1.14 1.65
N ASN A 43 17.30 -1.68 2.78
CA ASN A 43 16.45 -2.54 3.61
C ASN A 43 15.94 -1.78 4.83
N THR A 44 14.65 -1.46 4.84
CA THR A 44 13.97 -0.85 5.99
C THR A 44 12.87 -1.76 6.57
N THR A 45 12.95 -3.07 6.30
CA THR A 45 11.90 -4.03 6.67
C THR A 45 11.67 -4.14 8.19
N GLY A 46 12.63 -3.72 9.00
CA GLY A 46 12.61 -3.94 10.46
C GLY A 46 12.98 -5.39 10.84
N ARG A 47 13.41 -6.21 9.88
CA ARG A 47 13.67 -7.64 10.05
C ARG A 47 15.17 -7.92 10.10
N GLY A 48 15.55 -8.90 10.92
CA GLY A 48 16.94 -9.36 11.02
C GLY A 48 17.34 -10.44 10.02
N ASP A 49 16.44 -10.81 9.09
CA ASP A 49 16.71 -11.85 8.09
C ASP A 49 17.82 -11.41 7.12
N ALA A 50 18.63 -12.38 6.67
CA ALA A 50 19.53 -12.15 5.54
C ALA A 50 18.72 -11.86 4.28
N VAL A 51 19.16 -10.87 3.50
CA VAL A 51 18.56 -10.54 2.20
C VAL A 51 19.42 -11.08 1.08
N TYR A 52 18.81 -11.75 0.11
CA TYR A 52 19.47 -12.25 -1.10
C TYR A 52 18.83 -11.60 -2.31
N LEU A 53 19.66 -11.03 -3.19
CA LEU A 53 19.23 -10.35 -4.40
C LEU A 53 19.62 -11.19 -5.63
N TYR A 54 18.76 -11.17 -6.65
CA TYR A 54 19.00 -11.85 -7.93
C TYR A 54 18.57 -10.92 -9.06
N VAL A 55 19.44 -10.67 -10.02
CA VAL A 55 19.13 -9.88 -11.21
C VAL A 55 19.10 -10.84 -12.40
N ILE A 56 17.92 -11.19 -12.86
CA ILE A 56 17.69 -12.28 -13.83
C ILE A 56 16.84 -11.77 -14.99
N GLY A 57 17.20 -12.07 -16.22
CA GLY A 57 16.44 -11.64 -17.39
C GLY A 57 17.10 -11.95 -18.72
N VAL A 58 16.84 -11.09 -19.69
CA VAL A 58 17.29 -11.22 -21.08
C VAL A 58 18.25 -10.09 -21.42
N ASN A 59 19.37 -10.43 -22.00
CA ASN A 59 20.22 -9.48 -22.72
C ASN A 59 19.54 -9.15 -24.05
N LEU A 60 19.07 -7.92 -24.20
CA LEU A 60 18.26 -7.48 -25.36
C LEU A 60 19.07 -7.44 -26.67
N THR A 61 20.40 -7.34 -26.59
CA THR A 61 21.29 -7.38 -27.76
C THR A 61 21.43 -8.79 -28.33
N THR A 62 21.50 -9.79 -27.45
CA THR A 62 21.78 -11.19 -27.87
C THR A 62 20.55 -12.10 -27.81
N GLY A 63 19.47 -11.65 -27.17
CA GLY A 63 18.26 -12.45 -26.89
C GLY A 63 18.48 -13.57 -25.87
N ARG A 64 19.67 -13.66 -25.22
CA ARG A 64 20.01 -14.76 -24.32
C ARG A 64 19.49 -14.49 -22.91
N LEU A 65 18.89 -15.52 -22.33
CA LEU A 65 18.53 -15.56 -20.90
C LEU A 65 19.78 -15.71 -20.05
N GLY A 66 19.81 -15.01 -18.92
CA GLY A 66 20.93 -15.06 -18.00
C GLY A 66 20.69 -14.31 -16.71
N TYR A 67 21.77 -14.08 -15.99
CA TYR A 67 21.78 -13.32 -14.75
C TYR A 67 22.91 -12.27 -14.78
N VAL A 68 22.78 -11.31 -13.91
CA VAL A 68 23.79 -10.26 -13.71
C VAL A 68 24.37 -10.42 -12.31
N ASN A 69 25.69 -10.49 -12.19
CA ASN A 69 26.37 -10.54 -10.89
C ASN A 69 26.42 -9.16 -10.21
N GLY A 70 26.88 -9.10 -8.96
CA GLY A 70 26.93 -7.86 -8.19
C GLY A 70 27.75 -6.72 -8.84
N GLY A 71 28.70 -7.06 -9.70
CA GLY A 71 29.50 -6.11 -10.48
C GLY A 71 28.83 -5.56 -11.73
N GLY A 72 27.68 -6.13 -12.12
CA GLY A 72 26.94 -5.74 -13.33
C GLY A 72 27.32 -6.54 -14.58
N THR A 73 28.07 -7.64 -14.44
CA THR A 73 28.43 -8.51 -15.57
C THR A 73 27.30 -9.46 -15.88
N PHE A 74 26.83 -9.47 -17.13
CA PHE A 74 25.89 -10.46 -17.63
C PHE A 74 26.56 -11.81 -17.84
N ASN A 75 25.90 -12.87 -17.38
CA ASN A 75 26.27 -14.25 -17.57
C ASN A 75 25.08 -15.02 -18.12
N ALA A 76 25.22 -15.63 -19.28
CA ALA A 76 24.18 -16.47 -19.85
C ALA A 76 23.99 -17.75 -19.01
N TRP A 77 22.75 -18.20 -18.85
CA TRP A 77 22.50 -19.51 -18.25
C TRP A 77 23.08 -20.64 -19.08
N PRO A 78 23.71 -21.67 -18.47
CA PRO A 78 24.03 -22.89 -19.17
C PRO A 78 22.75 -23.64 -19.56
N ALA A 79 22.85 -24.54 -20.53
CA ALA A 79 21.74 -25.43 -20.85
C ALA A 79 21.47 -26.38 -19.66
N GLY A 80 20.19 -26.58 -19.35
CA GLY A 80 19.74 -27.54 -18.35
C GLY A 80 19.28 -28.85 -18.96
N ASN A 81 18.52 -29.63 -18.21
CA ASN A 81 18.04 -30.97 -18.57
C ASN A 81 16.49 -31.06 -18.55
N ILE A 82 15.99 -32.23 -18.94
CA ILE A 82 14.60 -32.66 -18.72
C ILE A 82 14.65 -34.02 -17.99
N PRO A 83 14.17 -34.13 -16.75
CA PRO A 83 13.56 -33.06 -15.92
C PRO A 83 14.54 -31.93 -15.61
N PRO A 84 14.05 -30.72 -15.26
CA PRO A 84 14.89 -29.54 -15.03
C PRO A 84 15.99 -29.78 -13.99
N SER A 85 17.20 -29.34 -14.29
CA SER A 85 18.35 -29.42 -13.38
C SER A 85 18.49 -28.17 -12.53
N PRO A 86 19.00 -28.27 -11.28
CA PRO A 86 19.25 -27.08 -10.45
C PRO A 86 20.18 -26.08 -11.15
N ALA A 87 19.84 -24.80 -11.11
CA ALA A 87 20.71 -23.73 -11.53
C ALA A 87 21.80 -23.46 -10.46
N PRO A 88 22.97 -22.92 -10.85
CA PRO A 88 23.95 -22.46 -9.87
C PRO A 88 23.35 -21.32 -9.00
N ASP A 89 23.82 -21.22 -7.75
CA ASP A 89 23.49 -20.10 -6.88
C ASP A 89 24.15 -18.81 -7.43
N VAL A 90 23.32 -17.87 -7.78
CA VAL A 90 23.74 -16.56 -8.33
C VAL A 90 23.29 -15.41 -7.43
N SER A 91 23.01 -15.71 -6.16
CA SER A 91 22.61 -14.72 -5.19
C SER A 91 23.69 -13.67 -4.97
N ILE A 92 23.26 -12.42 -4.85
CA ILE A 92 24.06 -11.29 -4.42
C ILE A 92 23.66 -11.01 -2.96
N ALA A 93 24.63 -10.84 -2.06
CA ALA A 93 24.34 -10.48 -0.68
C ALA A 93 23.63 -9.11 -0.65
N GLY A 94 22.41 -9.09 -0.13
CA GLY A 94 21.62 -7.89 0.08
C GLY A 94 21.98 -7.18 1.39
N PRO A 95 21.40 -6.00 1.63
CA PRO A 95 21.68 -5.21 2.84
C PRO A 95 21.01 -5.80 4.08
N GLY A 96 21.69 -5.75 5.21
CA GLY A 96 21.07 -5.93 6.52
C GLY A 96 20.07 -4.82 6.81
N ASN A 97 19.22 -5.01 7.83
CA ASN A 97 18.22 -4.00 8.20
C ASN A 97 18.87 -2.65 8.53
N GLY A 98 18.32 -1.56 8.00
CA GLY A 98 18.86 -0.20 8.07
C GLY A 98 20.03 0.07 7.12
N GLY A 99 20.54 -0.94 6.39
CA GLY A 99 21.66 -0.82 5.47
C GLY A 99 21.24 -0.69 4.00
N SER A 100 22.23 -0.49 3.15
CA SER A 100 22.08 -0.42 1.69
C SER A 100 23.18 -1.19 0.97
N THR A 101 22.84 -1.77 -0.19
CA THR A 101 23.77 -2.45 -1.11
C THR A 101 23.51 -1.94 -2.52
N THR A 102 24.56 -1.66 -3.30
CA THR A 102 24.41 -1.24 -4.69
C THR A 102 24.67 -2.41 -5.64
N VAL A 103 23.68 -2.74 -6.45
CA VAL A 103 23.78 -3.61 -7.61
C VAL A 103 23.89 -2.76 -8.88
N ARG A 104 24.19 -3.35 -10.03
CA ARG A 104 24.35 -2.62 -11.29
C ARG A 104 23.51 -3.27 -12.38
N PHE A 105 22.67 -2.48 -13.04
CA PHE A 105 21.92 -2.95 -14.21
C PHE A 105 22.71 -2.61 -15.48
N PRO A 106 23.11 -3.60 -16.29
CA PRO A 106 23.74 -3.31 -17.57
C PRO A 106 22.69 -2.78 -18.55
N ARG A 107 23.12 -1.83 -19.41
CA ARG A 107 22.26 -1.36 -20.49
C ARG A 107 21.94 -2.51 -21.45
N ASN A 108 20.78 -2.46 -22.10
CA ASN A 108 20.21 -3.49 -22.95
C ASN A 108 19.95 -4.81 -22.19
N PHE A 109 19.41 -4.66 -20.97
CA PHE A 109 18.94 -5.77 -20.17
C PHE A 109 17.52 -5.53 -19.67
N SER A 110 16.69 -6.57 -19.74
CA SER A 110 15.29 -6.54 -19.25
C SER A 110 15.03 -7.78 -18.41
N GLY A 111 14.40 -7.60 -17.25
CA GLY A 111 14.13 -8.72 -16.37
C GLY A 111 13.57 -8.34 -15.01
N ARG A 112 13.85 -9.20 -14.05
CA ARG A 112 13.42 -9.07 -12.66
C ARG A 112 14.62 -8.98 -11.72
N MET A 113 14.51 -8.12 -10.72
CA MET A 113 15.34 -8.18 -9.54
C MET A 113 14.53 -8.82 -8.43
N TYR A 114 14.86 -10.08 -8.10
CA TYR A 114 14.25 -10.77 -6.95
C TYR A 114 14.95 -10.36 -5.67
N MET A 115 14.17 -10.30 -4.58
CA MET A 115 14.63 -10.10 -3.21
C MET A 115 13.98 -11.16 -2.31
N SER A 116 14.79 -12.04 -1.72
CA SER A 116 14.34 -13.04 -0.75
C SER A 116 14.90 -12.77 0.64
N LEU A 117 14.12 -13.11 1.66
CA LEU A 117 14.44 -12.89 3.07
C LEU A 117 14.57 -14.22 3.79
N GLY A 118 15.68 -14.39 4.49
CA GLY A 118 16.01 -15.57 5.30
C GLY A 118 16.56 -16.75 4.52
N GLN A 119 16.09 -17.00 3.31
CA GLN A 119 16.47 -18.16 2.51
C GLN A 119 16.78 -17.77 1.06
N ARG A 120 17.69 -18.53 0.43
CA ARG A 120 18.00 -18.36 -1.00
C ARG A 120 16.92 -18.98 -1.87
N LEU A 121 16.64 -18.33 -3.00
CA LEU A 121 15.75 -18.87 -4.03
C LEU A 121 16.45 -20.00 -4.81
N GLN A 122 15.66 -20.98 -5.18
CA GLN A 122 16.06 -22.09 -6.02
C GLN A 122 15.53 -21.88 -7.44
N PHE A 123 16.42 -21.89 -8.42
CA PHE A 123 16.09 -21.82 -9.83
C PHE A 123 16.47 -23.14 -10.50
N PHE A 124 15.80 -23.46 -11.60
CA PHE A 124 16.07 -24.68 -12.36
C PHE A 124 16.22 -24.35 -13.84
N LEU A 125 16.99 -25.18 -14.54
CA LEU A 125 17.32 -25.02 -15.95
C LEU A 125 16.75 -26.15 -16.78
N THR A 126 16.12 -25.79 -17.88
CA THR A 126 15.77 -26.68 -19.00
C THR A 126 16.75 -26.47 -20.16
N PRO A 127 16.77 -27.33 -21.19
CA PRO A 127 17.58 -27.07 -22.37
C PRO A 127 17.33 -25.71 -23.01
N ASP A 128 16.09 -25.22 -22.94
CA ASP A 128 15.64 -24.02 -23.63
C ASP A 128 15.50 -22.80 -22.72
N GLY A 129 15.75 -22.89 -21.39
CA GLY A 129 15.57 -21.76 -20.54
C GLY A 129 15.55 -21.99 -19.03
N LEU A 130 15.09 -20.99 -18.31
CA LEU A 130 15.00 -20.93 -16.85
C LEU A 130 13.59 -21.25 -16.38
N VAL A 131 13.47 -22.16 -15.40
CA VAL A 131 12.25 -22.33 -14.60
C VAL A 131 12.33 -21.33 -13.45
N GLN A 132 11.46 -20.34 -13.50
CA GLN A 132 11.35 -19.33 -12.46
C GLN A 132 10.51 -19.84 -11.28
N PRO A 133 10.70 -19.29 -10.06
CA PRO A 133 9.86 -19.61 -8.90
C PRO A 133 8.36 -19.42 -9.19
N ALA A 134 7.56 -20.38 -8.76
CA ALA A 134 6.10 -20.34 -8.83
C ALA A 134 5.50 -20.52 -7.42
N PRO A 135 5.60 -19.50 -6.56
CA PRO A 135 5.27 -19.61 -5.13
C PRO A 135 3.80 -19.87 -4.82
N TRP A 136 2.95 -19.88 -5.84
CA TRP A 136 1.55 -20.31 -5.77
C TRP A 136 1.38 -21.84 -5.91
N ALA A 137 2.38 -22.53 -6.45
CA ALA A 137 2.34 -23.98 -6.62
C ALA A 137 2.90 -24.68 -5.38
N SER A 138 2.11 -25.54 -4.74
CA SER A 138 2.50 -26.24 -3.50
C SER A 138 3.72 -27.16 -3.64
N GLY A 139 4.06 -27.56 -4.87
CA GLY A 139 5.27 -28.36 -5.16
C GLY A 139 6.50 -27.55 -5.53
N ASP A 140 6.43 -26.23 -5.58
CA ASP A 140 7.59 -25.38 -5.87
C ASP A 140 8.49 -25.27 -4.64
N PRO A 141 9.81 -25.50 -4.76
CA PRO A 141 10.72 -25.42 -3.62
C PRO A 141 10.83 -24.03 -3.00
N ASN A 142 10.36 -22.98 -3.70
CA ASN A 142 10.30 -21.61 -3.19
C ASN A 142 8.96 -21.27 -2.56
N HIS A 143 8.01 -22.21 -2.49
CA HIS A 143 6.68 -21.98 -1.93
C HIS A 143 6.74 -21.39 -0.52
N ASP A 144 7.61 -21.89 0.33
CA ASP A 144 7.75 -21.48 1.74
C ASP A 144 8.80 -20.39 1.98
N ILE A 145 9.37 -19.82 0.91
CA ILE A 145 10.33 -18.72 0.99
C ILE A 145 9.58 -17.38 0.89
N LEU A 146 9.94 -16.44 1.78
CA LEU A 146 9.46 -15.07 1.72
C LEU A 146 10.28 -14.28 0.71
N PHE A 147 9.67 -13.91 -0.43
CA PHE A 147 10.33 -13.15 -1.48
C PHE A 147 9.34 -12.36 -2.34
N ASP A 148 9.87 -11.40 -3.09
CA ASP A 148 9.16 -10.61 -4.08
C ASP A 148 10.12 -10.18 -5.19
N TRP A 149 9.69 -9.35 -6.14
CA TRP A 149 10.54 -8.80 -7.18
C TRP A 149 10.08 -7.44 -7.69
N SER A 150 11.05 -6.67 -8.19
CA SER A 150 10.85 -5.55 -9.10
C SER A 150 11.08 -6.00 -10.53
N GLU A 151 10.39 -5.39 -11.48
CA GLU A 151 10.61 -5.61 -12.90
C GLU A 151 11.24 -4.37 -13.52
N PHE A 152 12.13 -4.56 -14.47
CA PHE A 152 12.79 -3.44 -15.12
C PHE A 152 13.19 -3.73 -16.56
N THR A 153 13.28 -2.67 -17.35
CA THR A 153 13.95 -2.62 -18.64
C THR A 153 14.88 -1.43 -18.65
N TYR A 154 16.16 -1.66 -18.92
CA TYR A 154 17.14 -0.62 -19.14
C TYR A 154 17.76 -0.77 -20.52
N ASN A 155 17.49 0.17 -21.42
CA ASN A 155 17.95 0.16 -22.80
C ASN A 155 18.35 1.55 -23.29
N ASP A 156 18.56 1.73 -24.58
CA ASP A 156 18.95 3.00 -25.20
C ASP A 156 17.84 4.07 -25.19
N SER A 157 16.63 3.73 -24.75
CA SER A 157 15.52 4.68 -24.56
C SER A 157 15.32 5.08 -23.09
N GLY A 158 16.07 4.48 -22.16
CA GLY A 158 16.00 4.80 -20.72
C GLY A 158 15.80 3.61 -19.81
N LEU A 159 15.40 3.90 -18.57
CA LEU A 159 15.01 2.95 -17.53
C LEU A 159 13.51 2.99 -17.29
N TRP A 160 12.88 1.84 -17.31
CA TRP A 160 11.58 1.55 -16.71
C TRP A 160 11.81 0.62 -15.54
N LEU A 161 11.32 0.97 -14.35
CA LEU A 161 11.46 0.17 -13.14
C LEU A 161 10.16 0.22 -12.37
N ASN A 162 9.55 -0.93 -12.09
CA ASN A 162 8.30 -1.00 -11.35
C ASN A 162 8.41 -1.83 -10.06
N SER A 163 7.52 -1.51 -9.11
CA SER A 163 7.19 -2.36 -7.97
C SER A 163 6.00 -3.22 -8.38
N SER A 164 6.27 -4.50 -8.75
CA SER A 164 5.24 -5.39 -9.31
C SER A 164 4.43 -6.07 -8.21
N GLN A 165 3.09 -6.05 -8.36
CA GLN A 165 2.16 -6.83 -7.55
C GLN A 165 1.25 -7.70 -8.44
N VAL A 166 1.61 -7.88 -9.71
CA VAL A 166 0.78 -8.60 -10.71
C VAL A 166 0.53 -10.05 -10.33
N ASP A 167 1.52 -10.71 -9.75
CA ASP A 167 1.43 -12.13 -9.37
C ASP A 167 1.16 -12.33 -7.88
N MET A 168 1.71 -11.46 -7.03
CA MET A 168 1.55 -11.52 -5.57
C MET A 168 1.98 -10.20 -4.90
N PHE A 169 1.65 -10.08 -3.62
CA PHE A 169 2.14 -9.04 -2.73
C PHE A 169 2.78 -9.70 -1.50
N ALA A 170 4.08 -9.60 -1.34
CA ALA A 170 4.84 -10.31 -0.31
C ALA A 170 5.79 -9.40 0.48
N VAL A 171 6.77 -8.80 -0.19
CA VAL A 171 7.74 -7.86 0.36
C VAL A 171 7.46 -6.49 -0.25
N PRO A 172 6.72 -5.60 0.44
CA PRO A 172 6.44 -4.27 -0.10
C PRO A 172 7.74 -3.53 -0.35
N HIS A 173 7.83 -2.88 -1.50
CA HIS A 173 9.03 -2.13 -1.85
C HIS A 173 8.70 -0.95 -2.74
N ALA A 174 9.38 0.17 -2.49
CA ALA A 174 9.33 1.35 -3.33
C ALA A 174 10.46 1.30 -4.36
N VAL A 175 10.19 1.88 -5.53
CA VAL A 175 11.18 2.07 -6.59
C VAL A 175 11.42 3.55 -6.84
N SER A 176 12.65 3.90 -7.22
CA SER A 176 13.03 5.28 -7.52
C SER A 176 14.01 5.37 -8.69
N VAL A 177 14.02 6.51 -9.36
CA VAL A 177 15.01 6.84 -10.38
C VAL A 177 15.40 8.32 -10.24
N THR A 178 16.69 8.60 -10.41
CA THR A 178 17.22 9.96 -10.55
C THR A 178 17.92 10.08 -11.89
N GLY A 179 17.54 11.04 -12.67
CA GLY A 179 18.08 11.31 -13.99
C GLY A 179 18.18 12.81 -14.27
N THR A 180 18.58 13.18 -15.48
CA THR A 180 18.62 14.58 -15.92
C THR A 180 17.23 15.22 -15.98
N ASP A 181 16.19 14.41 -16.04
CA ASP A 181 14.77 14.79 -16.03
C ASP A 181 14.15 14.80 -14.62
N GLY A 182 15.00 14.78 -13.58
CA GLY A 182 14.61 14.85 -12.16
C GLY A 182 14.60 13.51 -11.44
N SER A 183 14.09 13.53 -10.21
CA SER A 183 13.93 12.33 -9.37
C SER A 183 12.46 11.98 -9.24
N ARG A 184 12.15 10.66 -9.31
CA ARG A 184 10.81 10.12 -9.16
C ARG A 184 10.86 8.89 -8.27
N SER A 185 9.77 8.64 -7.54
CA SER A 185 9.59 7.42 -6.74
C SER A 185 8.11 7.03 -6.68
N THR A 186 7.85 5.74 -6.52
CA THR A 186 6.51 5.15 -6.35
C THR A 186 6.61 3.80 -5.66
N GLY A 187 5.47 3.15 -5.37
CA GLY A 187 5.45 1.80 -4.79
C GLY A 187 5.63 1.76 -3.28
N ALA A 188 5.79 2.91 -2.61
CA ALA A 188 5.78 2.95 -1.16
C ALA A 188 4.39 2.60 -0.60
N VAL A 189 4.36 1.77 0.43
CA VAL A 189 3.11 1.48 1.15
C VAL A 189 2.85 2.51 2.26
N VAL A 190 1.58 2.72 2.61
CA VAL A 190 1.21 3.49 3.80
C VAL A 190 1.74 2.82 5.07
N ALA A 191 1.72 3.54 6.19
CA ALA A 191 2.08 2.95 7.50
C ALA A 191 1.27 1.65 7.74
N ASN A 192 1.93 0.59 8.16
CA ASN A 192 1.37 -0.76 8.30
C ASN A 192 0.79 -1.37 7.00
N GLY A 193 1.09 -0.80 5.83
CA GLY A 193 0.44 -1.15 4.56
C GLY A 193 0.44 -2.65 4.25
N ARG A 194 1.55 -3.37 4.52
CA ARG A 194 1.60 -4.83 4.34
C ARG A 194 0.55 -5.55 5.19
N GLN A 195 0.48 -5.23 6.47
CA GLN A 195 -0.49 -5.87 7.36
C GLN A 195 -1.91 -5.48 7.03
N ASN A 196 -2.14 -4.20 6.69
CA ASN A 196 -3.46 -3.72 6.26
C ASN A 196 -3.96 -4.49 5.03
N VAL A 197 -3.09 -4.74 4.04
CA VAL A 197 -3.43 -5.54 2.85
C VAL A 197 -3.83 -6.96 3.28
N ILE A 198 -3.01 -7.63 4.10
CA ILE A 198 -3.28 -8.99 4.58
C ILE A 198 -4.63 -9.06 5.31
N ASP A 199 -4.87 -8.16 6.26
CA ASP A 199 -6.08 -8.16 7.09
C ASP A 199 -7.34 -7.83 6.26
N GLN A 200 -7.24 -6.84 5.36
CA GLN A 200 -8.36 -6.48 4.48
C GLN A 200 -8.69 -7.61 3.49
N ILE A 201 -7.71 -8.30 2.94
CA ILE A 201 -7.94 -9.47 2.07
C ILE A 201 -8.59 -10.60 2.86
N ARG A 202 -8.11 -10.92 4.05
CA ARG A 202 -8.71 -11.94 4.93
C ARG A 202 -10.16 -11.62 5.28
N GLY A 203 -10.48 -10.35 5.42
CA GLY A 203 -11.83 -9.87 5.71
C GLY A 203 -12.80 -9.92 4.52
N GLN A 204 -12.32 -10.13 3.29
CA GLN A 204 -13.19 -10.25 2.12
C GLN A 204 -13.74 -11.68 1.99
N SER A 205 -15.04 -11.79 1.80
CA SER A 205 -15.69 -13.10 1.59
C SER A 205 -15.09 -13.82 0.37
N GLY A 206 -14.59 -15.02 0.59
CA GLY A 206 -13.99 -15.87 -0.45
C GLY A 206 -12.52 -15.56 -0.75
N TRP A 207 -11.89 -14.57 -0.11
CA TRP A 207 -10.50 -14.16 -0.41
C TRP A 207 -9.46 -14.64 0.63
N ALA A 208 -9.87 -15.08 1.80
CA ALA A 208 -8.96 -15.41 2.90
C ALA A 208 -7.89 -16.45 2.51
N ASN A 209 -8.24 -17.45 1.67
CA ASN A 209 -7.32 -18.50 1.22
C ASN A 209 -6.25 -18.01 0.23
N THR A 210 -6.36 -16.78 -0.31
CA THR A 210 -5.31 -16.18 -1.14
C THR A 210 -4.11 -15.73 -0.32
N VAL A 211 -4.24 -15.67 1.02
CA VAL A 211 -3.16 -15.35 1.96
C VAL A 211 -2.40 -16.62 2.31
N VAL A 212 -1.20 -16.77 1.76
CA VAL A 212 -0.33 -17.92 1.99
C VAL A 212 0.43 -17.72 3.29
N THR A 213 0.30 -18.73 4.18
CA THR A 213 0.96 -18.73 5.49
C THR A 213 1.76 -20.02 5.63
N ARG A 214 3.03 -19.90 6.04
CA ARG A 214 3.91 -21.03 6.33
C ARG A 214 3.44 -21.76 7.61
N SER A 215 3.85 -23.01 7.76
CA SER A 215 3.45 -23.86 8.89
C SER A 215 3.79 -23.30 10.29
N ASP A 216 4.78 -22.41 10.38
CA ASP A 216 5.15 -21.69 11.60
C ASP A 216 4.29 -20.44 11.89
N GLY A 217 3.24 -20.21 11.10
CA GLY A 217 2.35 -19.05 11.22
C GLY A 217 2.84 -17.78 10.50
N THR A 218 4.02 -17.82 9.87
CA THR A 218 4.54 -16.67 9.11
C THR A 218 3.73 -16.44 7.85
N VAL A 219 3.11 -15.26 7.71
CA VAL A 219 2.45 -14.87 6.47
C VAL A 219 3.50 -14.53 5.42
N LEU A 220 3.51 -15.28 4.33
CA LEU A 220 4.49 -15.14 3.25
C LEU A 220 4.02 -14.12 2.21
N ARG A 221 2.78 -14.24 1.73
CA ARG A 221 2.25 -13.41 0.64
C ARG A 221 0.73 -13.41 0.55
N VAL A 222 0.22 -12.45 -0.20
CA VAL A 222 -1.12 -12.49 -0.77
C VAL A 222 -0.97 -12.78 -2.26
N LEU A 223 -1.59 -13.84 -2.76
CA LEU A 223 -1.59 -14.17 -4.18
C LEU A 223 -2.59 -13.28 -4.93
N ALA A 224 -2.20 -12.82 -6.11
CA ALA A 224 -3.15 -12.24 -7.05
C ALA A 224 -4.23 -13.28 -7.45
N PRO A 225 -5.46 -12.84 -7.76
CA PRO A 225 -6.60 -13.77 -7.92
C PRO A 225 -6.40 -14.83 -9.00
N GLY A 226 -5.69 -14.50 -10.10
CA GLY A 226 -5.36 -15.48 -11.14
C GLY A 226 -4.44 -16.59 -10.62
N LYS A 227 -3.40 -16.24 -9.87
CA LYS A 227 -2.46 -17.20 -9.28
C LYS A 227 -3.11 -18.03 -8.18
N ALA A 228 -3.96 -17.42 -7.38
CA ALA A 228 -4.72 -18.12 -6.36
C ALA A 228 -5.73 -19.10 -6.98
N ALA A 229 -6.38 -18.74 -8.11
CA ALA A 229 -7.27 -19.65 -8.85
C ALA A 229 -6.50 -20.82 -9.49
N ASP A 230 -5.33 -20.55 -10.08
CA ASP A 230 -4.44 -21.60 -10.63
C ASP A 230 -4.00 -22.61 -9.54
N ALA A 231 -3.85 -22.14 -8.30
CA ALA A 231 -3.52 -22.95 -7.12
C ALA A 231 -4.74 -23.66 -6.48
N GLY A 232 -5.96 -23.41 -6.98
CA GLY A 232 -7.19 -23.94 -6.37
C GLY A 232 -7.61 -23.26 -5.07
N LEU A 233 -7.01 -22.11 -4.75
CA LEU A 233 -7.27 -21.34 -3.52
C LEU A 233 -8.31 -20.25 -3.69
N PHE A 234 -8.75 -20.00 -4.94
CA PHE A 234 -9.72 -18.96 -5.28
C PHE A 234 -10.67 -19.43 -6.39
N SER A 235 -11.87 -18.83 -6.46
CA SER A 235 -12.86 -19.20 -7.47
C SER A 235 -12.40 -18.82 -8.88
N SER A 236 -12.35 -19.81 -9.77
CA SER A 236 -12.03 -19.61 -11.19
C SER A 236 -13.10 -18.86 -11.99
N THR A 237 -14.30 -18.68 -11.40
CA THR A 237 -15.47 -18.02 -12.03
C THR A 237 -15.91 -16.77 -11.27
N TYR A 238 -15.06 -16.22 -10.41
CA TYR A 238 -15.43 -15.15 -9.49
C TYR A 238 -16.02 -13.91 -10.16
N LEU A 239 -15.48 -13.47 -11.31
CA LEU A 239 -15.97 -12.29 -12.05
C LEU A 239 -17.03 -12.62 -13.12
N ASP A 240 -17.39 -13.87 -13.37
CA ASP A 240 -18.20 -14.28 -14.54
C ASP A 240 -19.56 -13.57 -14.60
N SER A 241 -20.21 -13.33 -13.47
CA SER A 241 -21.48 -12.60 -13.41
C SER A 241 -21.33 -11.14 -13.82
N TYR A 242 -20.30 -10.46 -13.32
CA TYR A 242 -19.96 -9.09 -13.70
C TYR A 242 -19.58 -9.00 -15.19
N ILE A 243 -18.68 -9.89 -15.65
CA ILE A 243 -18.24 -9.92 -17.06
C ILE A 243 -19.45 -10.08 -17.98
N THR A 244 -20.36 -10.98 -17.63
CA THR A 244 -21.58 -11.21 -18.43
C THR A 244 -22.47 -9.97 -18.47
N SER A 245 -22.68 -9.31 -17.36
CA SER A 245 -23.46 -8.07 -17.28
C SER A 245 -22.81 -6.94 -18.08
N ALA A 246 -21.50 -6.73 -17.91
CA ALA A 246 -20.74 -5.70 -18.62
C ALA A 246 -20.73 -5.91 -20.14
N TRP A 247 -20.56 -7.18 -20.56
CA TRP A 247 -20.56 -7.54 -21.98
C TRP A 247 -21.92 -7.31 -22.64
N ASN A 248 -22.98 -7.73 -21.94
CA ASN A 248 -24.36 -7.58 -22.43
C ASN A 248 -24.82 -6.12 -22.47
N ALA A 249 -24.26 -5.23 -21.67
CA ALA A 249 -24.59 -3.82 -21.72
C ALA A 249 -24.41 -3.21 -23.14
N TYR A 250 -23.44 -3.72 -23.89
CA TYR A 250 -23.11 -3.22 -25.24
C TYR A 250 -23.88 -3.91 -26.37
N THR A 251 -24.89 -4.69 -26.06
CA THR A 251 -25.87 -5.13 -27.06
C THR A 251 -26.80 -3.99 -27.51
N SER A 252 -27.06 -3.03 -26.60
CA SER A 252 -27.97 -1.91 -26.84
C SER A 252 -27.27 -0.53 -26.91
N LYS A 253 -26.07 -0.40 -26.34
CA LYS A 253 -25.27 0.83 -26.37
C LYS A 253 -23.88 0.59 -26.97
N THR A 254 -23.16 1.65 -27.30
CA THR A 254 -21.84 1.58 -27.94
C THR A 254 -20.74 1.87 -26.90
N LEU A 255 -19.75 1.00 -26.82
CA LEU A 255 -18.51 1.26 -26.11
C LEU A 255 -17.58 2.09 -27.01
N THR A 256 -17.06 3.20 -26.51
CA THR A 256 -16.01 3.96 -27.17
C THR A 256 -14.67 3.67 -26.50
N VAL A 257 -13.66 3.23 -27.26
CA VAL A 257 -12.30 3.02 -26.77
C VAL A 257 -11.39 4.09 -27.37
N VAL A 258 -10.68 4.84 -26.50
CA VAL A 258 -9.71 5.88 -26.85
C VAL A 258 -8.36 5.48 -26.22
N PRO A 259 -7.62 4.55 -26.82
CA PRO A 259 -6.51 3.88 -26.14
C PRO A 259 -5.26 4.75 -25.94
N PHE A 260 -5.14 5.86 -26.71
CA PHE A 260 -3.97 6.74 -26.69
C PHE A 260 -4.36 8.13 -26.19
N GLY A 261 -3.82 8.53 -25.02
CA GLY A 261 -4.15 9.82 -24.41
C GLY A 261 -3.69 11.04 -25.23
N ASP A 262 -2.61 10.90 -25.98
CA ASP A 262 -2.07 11.90 -26.89
C ASP A 262 -2.76 11.93 -28.27
N GLN A 263 -3.62 10.94 -28.56
CA GLN A 263 -4.36 10.80 -29.82
C GLN A 263 -5.87 10.67 -29.57
N PRO A 264 -6.56 11.67 -29.02
CA PRO A 264 -7.97 11.57 -28.61
C PRO A 264 -8.95 11.36 -29.77
N ASN A 265 -8.50 11.55 -31.01
CA ASN A 265 -9.28 11.29 -32.23
C ASN A 265 -9.15 9.84 -32.71
N THR A 266 -8.19 9.06 -32.23
CA THR A 266 -8.09 7.63 -32.49
C THR A 266 -9.09 6.89 -31.63
N ARG A 267 -10.24 6.57 -32.21
CA ARG A 267 -11.39 5.99 -31.49
C ARG A 267 -11.85 4.70 -32.16
N TYR A 268 -12.24 3.76 -31.30
CA TYR A 268 -12.83 2.49 -31.73
C TYR A 268 -14.19 2.29 -31.06
N PHE A 269 -15.17 1.76 -31.80
CA PHE A 269 -16.56 1.65 -31.36
C PHE A 269 -16.95 0.18 -31.23
N GLY A 270 -17.21 -0.28 -30.01
CA GLY A 270 -17.53 -1.66 -29.68
C GLY A 270 -19.03 -1.90 -29.54
N ARG A 271 -19.53 -2.99 -30.15
CA ARG A 271 -20.91 -3.48 -29.98
C ARG A 271 -20.89 -4.98 -29.82
N THR A 272 -21.69 -5.49 -28.86
CA THR A 272 -21.84 -6.92 -28.62
C THR A 272 -22.93 -7.53 -29.46
N SER A 273 -22.63 -8.64 -30.14
CA SER A 273 -23.56 -9.51 -30.82
C SER A 273 -23.32 -10.96 -30.39
N GLY A 274 -24.30 -11.56 -29.72
CA GLY A 274 -24.10 -12.85 -29.04
C GLY A 274 -23.00 -12.80 -27.99
N SER A 275 -21.99 -13.64 -28.11
CA SER A 275 -20.84 -13.66 -27.21
C SER A 275 -19.67 -12.77 -27.68
N THR A 276 -19.75 -12.18 -28.86
CA THR A 276 -18.64 -11.45 -29.49
C THR A 276 -18.88 -9.95 -29.46
N MET A 277 -17.90 -9.19 -29.02
CA MET A 277 -17.85 -7.72 -29.14
C MET A 277 -17.03 -7.37 -30.37
N VAL A 278 -17.64 -6.69 -31.32
CA VAL A 278 -17.02 -6.27 -32.59
C VAL A 278 -16.71 -4.77 -32.51
N PHE A 279 -15.49 -4.40 -32.88
CA PHE A 279 -15.03 -3.02 -32.91
C PHE A 279 -14.89 -2.51 -34.35
N THR A 280 -15.40 -1.30 -34.57
CA THR A 280 -15.18 -0.55 -35.80
C THR A 280 -14.38 0.72 -35.55
N ASN A 281 -13.68 1.22 -36.57
CA ASN A 281 -13.04 2.53 -36.51
C ASN A 281 -14.04 3.65 -36.89
N SER A 282 -13.58 4.90 -36.95
CA SER A 282 -14.41 6.07 -37.28
C SER A 282 -15.00 6.05 -38.71
N SER A 283 -14.46 5.23 -39.63
CA SER A 283 -15.05 5.03 -40.96
C SER A 283 -16.09 3.90 -41.00
N GLY A 284 -16.35 3.23 -39.88
CA GLY A 284 -17.26 2.08 -39.79
C GLY A 284 -16.65 0.75 -40.21
N ALA A 285 -15.36 0.71 -40.56
CA ALA A 285 -14.69 -0.54 -40.92
C ALA A 285 -14.39 -1.36 -39.63
N GLN A 286 -14.67 -2.67 -39.66
CA GLN A 286 -14.32 -3.57 -38.58
C GLN A 286 -12.80 -3.70 -38.46
N VAL A 287 -12.28 -3.54 -37.22
CA VAL A 287 -10.84 -3.54 -36.95
C VAL A 287 -10.44 -4.59 -35.91
N ALA A 288 -11.36 -5.01 -35.03
CA ALA A 288 -11.11 -6.03 -34.03
C ALA A 288 -12.40 -6.76 -33.62
N SER A 289 -12.25 -7.94 -33.02
CA SER A 289 -13.35 -8.63 -32.35
C SER A 289 -12.82 -9.44 -31.18
N PHE A 290 -13.60 -9.48 -30.11
CA PHE A 290 -13.26 -10.21 -28.88
C PHE A 290 -14.42 -11.09 -28.46
N ASN A 291 -14.18 -12.36 -28.19
CA ASN A 291 -15.15 -13.22 -27.53
C ASN A 291 -15.25 -12.84 -26.06
N LYS A 292 -16.44 -13.00 -25.47
CA LYS A 292 -16.62 -12.76 -24.03
C LYS A 292 -15.55 -13.49 -23.22
N PRO A 293 -14.77 -12.77 -22.39
CA PRO A 293 -13.73 -13.40 -21.58
C PRO A 293 -14.31 -14.17 -20.40
N THR A 294 -13.52 -15.03 -19.81
CA THR A 294 -13.76 -15.65 -18.50
C THR A 294 -13.05 -14.86 -17.41
N SER A 295 -13.32 -15.17 -16.14
CA SER A 295 -12.57 -14.61 -15.02
C SER A 295 -11.06 -14.83 -15.17
N ALA A 296 -10.63 -16.02 -15.60
CA ALA A 296 -9.21 -16.33 -15.84
C ALA A 296 -8.57 -15.42 -16.88
N HIS A 297 -9.29 -15.15 -18.00
CA HIS A 297 -8.81 -14.23 -19.04
C HIS A 297 -8.69 -12.78 -18.54
N VAL A 298 -9.58 -12.36 -17.62
CA VAL A 298 -9.52 -11.02 -17.02
C VAL A 298 -8.34 -10.93 -16.04
N TRP A 299 -8.12 -11.95 -15.21
CA TRP A 299 -7.00 -11.98 -14.29
C TRP A 299 -5.63 -11.96 -15.00
N GLY A 300 -5.50 -12.73 -16.09
CA GLY A 300 -4.27 -12.83 -16.86
C GLY A 300 -4.10 -11.74 -17.92
N CYS A 301 -5.16 -11.00 -18.26
CA CYS A 301 -5.21 -10.16 -19.46
C CYS A 301 -4.76 -10.94 -20.70
N ASP A 302 -5.20 -12.18 -20.81
CA ASP A 302 -4.82 -13.12 -21.86
C ASP A 302 -6.03 -13.85 -22.47
N GLY A 303 -5.81 -14.95 -23.17
CA GLY A 303 -6.90 -15.70 -23.82
C GLY A 303 -7.74 -14.84 -24.74
N ASN A 304 -9.04 -14.69 -24.44
CA ASN A 304 -9.95 -13.83 -25.22
C ASN A 304 -9.64 -12.32 -25.10
N LEU A 305 -8.73 -11.92 -24.20
CA LEU A 305 -8.22 -10.55 -24.04
C LEU A 305 -6.75 -10.45 -24.42
N HIS A 306 -6.22 -11.43 -25.18
CA HIS A 306 -4.83 -11.36 -25.64
C HIS A 306 -4.57 -10.05 -26.39
N ALA A 307 -3.54 -9.33 -25.96
CA ALA A 307 -3.11 -8.06 -26.53
C ALA A 307 -1.88 -8.28 -27.43
N PRO A 308 -2.05 -8.42 -28.76
CA PRO A 308 -0.93 -8.50 -29.68
C PRO A 308 -0.14 -7.19 -29.69
N ASN A 309 1.14 -7.28 -30.10
CA ASN A 309 1.98 -6.09 -30.23
C ASN A 309 1.68 -5.38 -31.58
N ASP A 310 0.53 -4.74 -31.67
CA ASP A 310 0.10 -3.92 -32.80
C ASP A 310 -0.48 -2.58 -32.30
N LEU A 311 -0.92 -1.74 -33.23
CA LEU A 311 -1.45 -0.40 -32.93
C LEU A 311 -2.99 -0.34 -32.85
N VAL A 312 -3.69 -1.48 -32.95
CA VAL A 312 -5.16 -1.51 -33.00
C VAL A 312 -5.73 -2.52 -31.99
N VAL A 313 -5.48 -3.80 -32.21
CA VAL A 313 -6.08 -4.88 -31.41
C VAL A 313 -5.49 -4.89 -29.99
N GLY A 314 -4.17 -4.78 -29.89
CA GLY A 314 -3.47 -4.75 -28.60
C GLY A 314 -3.95 -3.61 -27.69
N PRO A 315 -3.94 -2.35 -28.14
CA PRO A 315 -4.44 -1.22 -27.36
C PRO A 315 -5.91 -1.35 -26.94
N ILE A 316 -6.78 -1.90 -27.79
CA ILE A 316 -8.18 -2.18 -27.42
C ILE A 316 -8.25 -3.27 -26.35
N ALA A 317 -7.51 -4.38 -26.50
CA ALA A 317 -7.47 -5.48 -25.56
C ALA A 317 -6.98 -5.03 -24.17
N ARG A 318 -5.89 -4.24 -24.10
CA ARG A 318 -5.35 -3.64 -22.86
C ARG A 318 -6.40 -2.80 -22.16
N THR A 319 -7.09 -1.93 -22.92
CA THR A 319 -8.16 -1.06 -22.39
C THR A 319 -9.32 -1.88 -21.85
N LEU A 320 -9.77 -2.92 -22.57
CA LEU A 320 -10.83 -3.82 -22.09
C LEU A 320 -10.44 -4.56 -20.82
N CYS A 321 -9.21 -5.09 -20.76
CA CYS A 321 -8.73 -5.80 -19.58
C CYS A 321 -8.66 -4.87 -18.37
N ALA A 322 -8.12 -3.66 -18.52
CA ALA A 322 -8.07 -2.66 -17.44
C ALA A 322 -9.49 -2.29 -16.97
N ALA A 323 -10.41 -2.04 -17.90
CA ALA A 323 -11.80 -1.69 -17.56
C ALA A 323 -12.54 -2.82 -16.82
N LEU A 324 -12.29 -4.09 -17.18
CA LEU A 324 -12.86 -5.25 -16.49
C LEU A 324 -12.26 -5.44 -15.09
N ASN A 325 -10.94 -5.32 -14.94
CA ASN A 325 -10.30 -5.40 -13.63
C ASN A 325 -10.76 -4.27 -12.70
N ARG A 326 -10.91 -3.06 -13.22
CA ARG A 326 -11.38 -1.87 -12.46
C ARG A 326 -12.88 -1.83 -12.23
N GLY A 327 -13.65 -2.70 -12.87
CA GLY A 327 -15.10 -2.74 -12.72
C GLY A 327 -15.84 -1.58 -13.41
N THR A 328 -15.21 -0.92 -14.38
CA THR A 328 -15.77 0.24 -15.10
C THR A 328 -16.46 -0.13 -16.41
N LEU A 329 -16.18 -1.32 -16.98
CA LEU A 329 -16.86 -1.78 -18.20
C LEU A 329 -18.35 -2.03 -17.91
N GLY A 330 -19.20 -1.57 -18.80
CA GLY A 330 -20.66 -1.69 -18.67
C GLY A 330 -21.33 -0.51 -17.96
N THR A 331 -20.57 0.28 -17.19
CA THR A 331 -21.05 1.48 -16.48
C THR A 331 -20.50 2.78 -17.07
N ILE A 332 -19.26 2.77 -17.56
CA ILE A 332 -18.62 3.90 -18.24
C ILE A 332 -18.40 3.53 -19.70
N ASP A 333 -19.06 4.24 -20.61
CA ASP A 333 -19.13 3.87 -22.03
C ASP A 333 -17.97 4.42 -22.89
N THR A 334 -17.09 5.25 -22.28
CA THR A 334 -15.82 5.64 -22.91
C THR A 334 -14.67 5.09 -22.06
N GLN A 335 -13.79 4.28 -22.67
CA GLN A 335 -12.67 3.63 -22.00
C GLN A 335 -11.34 3.99 -22.69
N PRO A 336 -10.23 4.14 -21.93
CA PRO A 336 -10.21 4.14 -20.48
C PRO A 336 -11.02 5.31 -19.92
N GLY A 337 -11.76 5.08 -18.82
CA GLY A 337 -12.65 6.09 -18.27
C GLY A 337 -12.85 5.97 -16.76
N GLY A 338 -13.40 7.04 -16.19
CA GLY A 338 -13.52 7.19 -14.76
C GLY A 338 -12.25 7.70 -14.09
N THR A 339 -12.35 7.87 -12.79
CA THR A 339 -11.26 8.26 -11.88
C THR A 339 -11.01 7.13 -10.88
N PRO A 340 -9.93 7.10 -10.12
CA PRO A 340 -9.71 6.09 -9.09
C PRO A 340 -10.89 5.91 -8.12
N SER A 341 -11.69 6.97 -7.90
CA SER A 341 -12.90 6.89 -7.07
C SER A 341 -14.03 6.09 -7.72
N ASP A 342 -14.02 5.88 -9.04
CA ASP A 342 -15.02 5.10 -9.77
C ASP A 342 -14.64 3.62 -9.89
N PHE A 343 -13.38 3.28 -9.58
CA PHE A 343 -12.85 1.93 -9.75
C PHE A 343 -13.34 0.98 -8.66
N TYR A 344 -13.40 -0.31 -9.01
CA TYR A 344 -13.72 -1.43 -8.12
C TYR A 344 -15.12 -1.35 -7.46
N ARG A 345 -16.08 -0.67 -8.08
CA ARG A 345 -17.47 -0.54 -7.61
C ARG A 345 -18.41 -1.62 -8.14
N SER A 346 -17.95 -2.46 -9.07
CA SER A 346 -18.72 -3.62 -9.53
C SER A 346 -18.89 -4.66 -8.41
N ASN A 347 -19.91 -5.51 -8.54
CA ASN A 347 -20.10 -6.63 -7.66
C ASN A 347 -20.32 -7.89 -8.51
N PRO A 348 -19.38 -8.86 -8.50
CA PRO A 348 -18.10 -8.85 -7.78
C PRO A 348 -17.09 -7.84 -8.37
N ALA A 349 -16.06 -7.49 -7.58
CA ALA A 349 -14.96 -6.60 -7.97
C ALA A 349 -13.60 -7.23 -7.67
N ASN A 350 -12.55 -6.77 -8.37
CA ASN A 350 -11.16 -7.14 -8.06
C ASN A 350 -10.72 -6.53 -6.72
N GLN A 351 -11.01 -7.26 -5.62
CA GLN A 351 -10.69 -6.80 -4.27
C GLN A 351 -9.17 -6.75 -4.01
N TYR A 352 -8.39 -7.61 -4.67
CA TYR A 352 -6.94 -7.59 -4.57
C TYR A 352 -6.39 -6.24 -5.05
N ALA A 353 -6.66 -5.86 -6.30
CA ALA A 353 -6.20 -4.59 -6.84
C ALA A 353 -6.71 -3.40 -6.01
N ARG A 354 -8.01 -3.38 -5.66
CA ARG A 354 -8.61 -2.33 -4.82
C ARG A 354 -7.86 -2.13 -3.50
N ILE A 355 -7.56 -3.23 -2.82
CA ILE A 355 -6.92 -3.19 -1.50
C ILE A 355 -5.45 -2.80 -1.62
N ILE A 356 -4.74 -3.30 -2.65
CA ILE A 356 -3.34 -2.91 -2.89
C ILE A 356 -3.27 -1.41 -3.15
N HIS A 357 -4.02 -0.87 -4.13
CA HIS A 357 -4.03 0.57 -4.43
C HIS A 357 -4.36 1.43 -3.20
N ALA A 358 -5.35 1.02 -2.40
CA ALA A 358 -5.76 1.74 -1.19
C ALA A 358 -4.68 1.77 -0.10
N ASN A 359 -3.68 0.89 -0.16
CA ASN A 359 -2.59 0.80 0.80
C ASN A 359 -1.24 1.28 0.24
N MET A 360 -1.22 1.85 -0.98
CA MET A 360 -0.05 2.54 -1.52
C MET A 360 -0.09 4.02 -1.14
N ALA A 361 1.07 4.60 -0.84
CA ALA A 361 1.17 5.97 -0.35
C ALA A 361 0.72 7.02 -1.40
N ASP A 362 0.93 6.74 -2.68
CA ASP A 362 0.51 7.56 -3.82
C ASP A 362 -0.75 7.02 -4.51
N GLY A 363 -1.33 5.93 -4.00
CA GLY A 363 -2.48 5.25 -4.58
C GLY A 363 -2.19 4.45 -5.86
N LYS A 364 -0.91 4.36 -6.27
CA LYS A 364 -0.49 3.67 -7.50
C LYS A 364 0.08 2.29 -7.19
N ALA A 365 -0.34 1.29 -7.98
CA ALA A 365 0.13 -0.08 -7.89
C ALA A 365 0.20 -0.72 -9.27
N TYR A 366 1.01 -1.76 -9.43
CA TYR A 366 0.98 -2.63 -10.60
C TYR A 366 0.33 -3.96 -10.18
N ALA A 367 -1.01 -3.94 -9.97
CA ALA A 367 -1.74 -5.03 -9.34
C ALA A 367 -2.39 -6.02 -10.34
N PHE A 368 -2.36 -5.70 -11.63
CA PHE A 368 -2.72 -6.60 -12.74
C PHE A 368 -2.00 -6.15 -14.02
N ALA A 369 -1.94 -7.01 -15.06
CA ALA A 369 -1.04 -6.87 -16.19
C ALA A 369 -1.12 -5.56 -16.98
N PHE A 370 -2.25 -4.85 -17.01
CA PHE A 370 -2.42 -3.57 -17.70
C PHE A 370 -2.89 -2.45 -16.76
N ASP A 371 -2.36 -2.43 -15.54
CA ASP A 371 -2.64 -1.36 -14.60
C ASP A 371 -1.95 -0.03 -14.99
N ASP A 372 -1.06 -0.07 -15.98
CA ASP A 372 -0.48 1.11 -16.63
C ASP A 372 -1.48 1.92 -17.47
N VAL A 373 -2.62 1.36 -17.84
CA VAL A 373 -3.70 2.12 -18.50
C VAL A 373 -4.16 3.24 -17.55
N GLN A 374 -4.14 4.49 -18.03
CA GLN A 374 -4.40 5.72 -17.26
C GLN A 374 -3.36 6.00 -16.16
N ALA A 375 -2.13 5.51 -16.28
CA ALA A 375 -1.02 5.80 -15.37
C ALA A 375 -1.33 5.49 -13.89
N GLN A 376 -1.94 4.32 -13.61
CA GLN A 376 -2.23 3.86 -12.25
C GLN A 376 -1.12 2.96 -11.68
N GLU A 377 -0.16 2.59 -12.50
CA GLU A 377 0.93 1.68 -12.15
C GLU A 377 1.97 2.30 -11.21
N SER A 378 2.60 1.45 -10.38
CA SER A 378 3.78 1.80 -9.57
C SER A 378 5.07 1.67 -10.40
N LEU A 379 5.23 2.55 -11.40
CA LEU A 379 6.37 2.57 -12.31
C LEU A 379 7.10 3.92 -12.24
N VAL A 380 8.43 3.89 -12.24
CA VAL A 380 9.28 5.05 -12.51
C VAL A 380 9.96 4.90 -13.86
N TYR A 381 10.06 6.03 -14.58
CA TYR A 381 10.73 6.12 -15.87
C TYR A 381 11.68 7.32 -15.90
N SER A 382 12.83 7.13 -16.53
CA SER A 382 13.72 8.23 -16.93
C SER A 382 14.38 7.88 -18.26
N ASN A 383 14.37 8.83 -19.20
CA ASN A 383 15.04 8.67 -20.49
C ASN A 383 16.57 8.80 -20.40
N ASN A 384 17.09 9.37 -19.31
CA ASN A 384 18.52 9.52 -19.06
C ASN A 384 18.82 9.33 -17.56
N PRO A 385 18.71 8.09 -17.04
CA PRO A 385 18.91 7.79 -15.64
C PRO A 385 20.38 7.89 -15.24
N ALA A 386 20.66 8.50 -14.09
CA ALA A 386 21.98 8.52 -13.45
C ALA A 386 22.09 7.42 -12.37
N SER A 387 21.00 7.16 -11.66
CA SER A 387 20.90 6.12 -10.64
C SER A 387 19.45 5.69 -10.43
N ALA A 388 19.26 4.50 -9.82
CA ALA A 388 17.95 4.03 -9.40
C ALA A 388 18.03 3.46 -7.97
N GLY A 389 16.87 3.21 -7.37
CA GLY A 389 16.78 2.64 -6.03
C GLY A 389 15.59 1.70 -5.88
N VAL A 390 15.76 0.72 -4.99
CA VAL A 390 14.68 -0.14 -4.48
C VAL A 390 14.75 -0.12 -2.96
N THR A 391 13.69 0.30 -2.31
CA THR A 391 13.60 0.35 -0.85
C THR A 391 12.62 -0.71 -0.37
N LEU A 392 13.13 -1.75 0.30
CA LEU A 392 12.30 -2.74 0.97
C LEU A 392 11.61 -2.08 2.15
N SER A 393 10.28 -1.99 2.08
CA SER A 393 9.46 -1.26 3.05
C SER A 393 9.29 -2.02 4.35
N PRO A 394 9.00 -1.34 5.46
CA PRO A 394 8.74 -1.98 6.75
C PRO A 394 7.59 -2.99 6.69
N PHE A 395 7.74 -4.14 7.35
CA PHE A 395 6.71 -5.17 7.46
C PHE A 395 5.66 -4.83 8.52
N THR A 396 6.12 -4.20 9.58
CA THR A 396 5.29 -3.57 10.60
C THR A 396 5.63 -2.11 10.62
N GLY A 397 4.71 -1.19 10.84
CA GLY A 397 4.86 0.23 10.70
C GLY A 397 6.18 0.77 11.27
N GLY A 398 7.17 0.90 10.42
CA GLY A 398 8.47 1.42 10.74
C GLY A 398 8.94 2.32 9.62
N GLY A 399 9.01 3.60 9.87
CA GLY A 399 9.70 4.56 9.02
C GLY A 399 11.20 4.28 9.04
N GLY A 400 11.84 4.41 7.88
CA GLY A 400 13.24 4.09 7.68
C GLY A 400 14.23 4.92 8.47
N GLY A 401 15.35 4.30 8.78
CA GLY A 401 16.67 4.87 8.79
C GLY A 401 17.14 5.52 10.08
N GLY A 402 17.98 4.81 10.82
CA GLY A 402 18.98 5.39 11.69
C GLY A 402 18.53 5.78 13.10
N GLY A 403 18.71 4.87 14.05
CA GLY A 403 18.51 5.12 15.48
C GLY A 403 17.06 4.89 15.91
N GLY A 404 16.81 3.79 16.60
CA GLY A 404 15.60 3.37 17.28
C GLY A 404 14.43 4.36 17.31
N SER A 405 13.62 4.45 16.26
CA SER A 405 12.36 5.16 16.32
C SER A 405 11.26 4.18 16.69
N THR A 406 10.81 4.30 17.89
CA THR A 406 9.63 3.70 18.48
C THR A 406 8.40 4.31 17.78
N THR A 407 7.78 3.57 16.85
CA THR A 407 6.53 3.97 16.20
C THR A 407 5.30 3.59 17.04
N GLY A 408 5.33 3.93 18.29
CA GLY A 408 4.18 3.99 19.17
C GLY A 408 3.95 5.44 19.54
N TYR A 409 2.74 5.75 20.00
CA TYR A 409 2.38 7.09 20.47
C TYR A 409 2.25 7.07 21.99
N ALA A 410 2.68 8.14 22.63
CA ALA A 410 2.47 8.25 24.05
C ALA A 410 0.97 8.19 24.35
N VAL A 411 0.61 7.39 25.36
CA VAL A 411 -0.71 7.45 26.00
C VAL A 411 -0.53 8.32 27.24
N THR A 412 -0.96 9.57 27.18
CA THR A 412 -0.87 10.49 28.31
C THR A 412 -2.09 10.35 29.21
N GLY A 413 -1.85 10.25 30.51
CA GLY A 413 -2.87 10.05 31.52
C GLY A 413 -2.86 11.13 32.60
N PRO A 414 -3.40 10.85 33.78
CA PRO A 414 -3.51 11.78 34.90
C PRO A 414 -2.20 12.50 35.23
N GLY A 415 -2.27 13.82 35.42
CA GLY A 415 -1.10 14.65 35.74
C GLY A 415 -0.17 14.89 34.56
N GLY A 416 -0.56 14.60 33.31
CA GLY A 416 0.28 14.72 32.14
C GLY A 416 1.39 13.65 32.07
N LYS A 417 1.28 12.60 32.84
CA LYS A 417 2.20 11.44 32.83
C LYS A 417 1.90 10.51 31.66
N CYS A 418 2.88 9.75 31.23
CA CYS A 418 2.72 8.74 30.20
C CYS A 418 2.44 7.35 30.79
N VAL A 419 1.64 6.56 30.09
CA VAL A 419 1.49 5.12 30.37
C VAL A 419 2.79 4.43 29.99
N ASP A 420 3.41 3.78 30.96
CA ASP A 420 4.79 3.31 31.00
C ASP A 420 4.85 1.86 31.42
N VAL A 421 5.84 1.12 30.94
CA VAL A 421 6.11 -0.24 31.43
C VAL A 421 7.29 -0.22 32.36
N ALA A 422 7.09 -0.59 33.61
CA ALA A 422 8.14 -0.62 34.62
C ALA A 422 9.34 -1.49 34.17
N GLY A 423 10.56 -0.91 34.21
CA GLY A 423 11.80 -1.62 33.88
C GLY A 423 12.52 -1.15 32.65
N ASP A 424 12.30 0.08 32.21
CA ASP A 424 13.07 0.80 31.17
C ASP A 424 13.33 -0.04 29.88
N ASP A 425 12.46 0.03 28.90
CA ASP A 425 12.60 -0.60 27.57
C ASP A 425 12.80 -2.15 27.55
N VAL A 426 12.75 -2.82 28.68
CA VAL A 426 13.04 -4.27 28.82
C VAL A 426 11.78 -5.11 29.10
N GLY A 427 10.60 -4.56 28.90
CA GLY A 427 9.34 -5.19 29.26
C GLY A 427 9.22 -6.67 28.88
N GLY A 428 8.86 -7.52 29.89
CA GLY A 428 8.54 -8.94 29.72
C GLY A 428 7.11 -9.25 30.14
N ASN A 429 6.68 -10.53 29.99
CA ASN A 429 5.39 -10.96 30.51
C ASN A 429 5.31 -10.73 32.03
N GLY A 430 4.24 -10.05 32.46
CA GLY A 430 4.03 -9.67 33.86
C GLY A 430 4.65 -8.33 34.26
N ALA A 431 5.37 -7.63 33.37
CA ALA A 431 5.88 -6.30 33.65
C ALA A 431 4.73 -5.35 34.02
N ALA A 432 4.87 -4.59 35.10
CA ALA A 432 3.83 -3.70 35.59
C ALA A 432 3.64 -2.52 34.63
N VAL A 433 2.39 -2.13 34.37
CA VAL A 433 2.07 -0.90 33.64
C VAL A 433 1.67 0.18 34.64
N GLN A 434 2.28 1.34 34.51
CA GLN A 434 2.25 2.43 35.48
C GLN A 434 2.15 3.80 34.81
N LEU A 435 2.12 4.88 35.58
CA LEU A 435 2.33 6.24 35.12
C LEU A 435 3.80 6.64 35.42
N TRP A 436 4.43 7.31 34.44
CA TRP A 436 5.79 7.85 34.61
C TRP A 436 5.93 9.18 33.87
N ASP A 437 6.95 9.97 34.20
CA ASP A 437 7.27 11.17 33.41
C ASP A 437 7.45 10.81 31.93
N CYS A 438 6.85 11.59 31.04
CA CYS A 438 6.94 11.32 29.61
C CYS A 438 8.38 11.51 29.10
N GLN A 439 8.91 10.47 28.49
CA GLN A 439 10.25 10.43 27.91
C GLN A 439 10.13 10.12 26.42
N THR A 440 10.49 11.07 25.59
CA THR A 440 10.33 10.96 24.12
C THR A 440 11.18 9.85 23.49
N ALA A 441 12.22 9.36 24.17
CA ALA A 441 13.08 8.28 23.71
C ALA A 441 12.73 6.90 24.28
N ALA A 442 11.83 6.84 25.27
CA ALA A 442 11.50 5.60 25.98
C ALA A 442 10.51 4.76 25.16
N LYS A 443 10.94 3.59 24.70
CA LYS A 443 10.14 2.69 23.84
C LYS A 443 8.95 2.10 24.56
N ASP A 444 9.06 1.88 25.84
CA ASP A 444 8.04 1.33 26.73
C ASP A 444 6.89 2.30 27.02
N GLN A 445 7.04 3.59 26.65
CA GLN A 445 5.99 4.60 26.70
C GLN A 445 5.29 4.83 25.35
N HIS A 446 5.74 4.15 24.28
CA HIS A 446 5.16 4.29 22.96
C HIS A 446 4.23 3.11 22.65
N TRP A 447 2.95 3.39 22.61
CA TRP A 447 1.89 2.41 22.41
C TRP A 447 1.29 2.50 21.01
N THR A 448 0.96 1.38 20.44
CA THR A 448 0.24 1.26 19.17
C THR A 448 -1.11 0.62 19.41
N LEU A 449 -2.20 1.29 19.07
CA LEU A 449 -3.55 0.69 19.09
C LEU A 449 -3.75 -0.10 17.80
N ARG A 450 -3.88 -1.42 17.90
CA ARG A 450 -4.00 -2.32 16.77
C ARG A 450 -5.03 -3.42 17.06
N ASN A 451 -6.03 -3.57 16.17
CA ASN A 451 -7.08 -4.59 16.32
C ASN A 451 -7.72 -4.61 17.72
N GLY A 452 -7.93 -3.43 18.32
CA GLY A 452 -8.48 -3.32 19.66
C GLY A 452 -7.48 -3.60 20.80
N THR A 453 -6.20 -3.85 20.52
CA THR A 453 -5.15 -4.02 21.53
C THR A 453 -4.20 -2.82 21.56
N LEU A 454 -3.81 -2.37 22.77
CA LEU A 454 -2.72 -1.42 22.96
C LEU A 454 -1.41 -2.19 23.11
N GLN A 455 -0.42 -1.94 22.26
CA GLN A 455 0.82 -2.71 22.17
C GLN A 455 2.05 -1.83 22.32
N THR A 456 3.02 -2.29 23.09
CA THR A 456 4.39 -1.76 23.17
C THR A 456 5.39 -2.90 23.36
N LEU A 457 6.66 -2.72 22.99
CA LEU A 457 7.74 -3.71 23.14
C LEU A 457 7.37 -5.11 22.59
N GLY A 458 6.53 -5.16 21.55
CA GLY A 458 6.06 -6.40 20.93
C GLY A 458 5.02 -7.18 21.73
N ARG A 459 4.42 -6.59 22.78
CA ARG A 459 3.42 -7.19 23.66
C ARG A 459 2.18 -6.30 23.81
N CYS A 460 1.12 -6.88 24.39
CA CYS A 460 -0.16 -6.23 24.61
C CYS A 460 -0.32 -5.73 26.05
N LEU A 461 -0.97 -4.57 26.21
CA LEU A 461 -1.54 -4.14 27.48
C LEU A 461 -2.61 -5.15 27.89
N ASP A 462 -2.46 -5.71 29.07
CA ASP A 462 -3.22 -6.87 29.53
C ASP A 462 -3.73 -6.64 30.96
N VAL A 463 -4.95 -7.13 31.22
CA VAL A 463 -5.45 -7.20 32.60
C VAL A 463 -4.95 -8.49 33.24
N THR A 464 -4.16 -8.39 34.30
CA THR A 464 -3.56 -9.52 34.98
C THR A 464 -4.58 -10.65 35.21
N GLY A 465 -4.23 -11.86 34.75
CA GLY A 465 -5.08 -13.03 34.88
C GLY A 465 -6.38 -12.98 34.09
N ASN A 466 -6.49 -12.12 33.08
CA ASN A 466 -7.72 -11.89 32.30
C ASN A 466 -8.94 -11.56 33.21
N ALA A 467 -8.70 -10.93 34.35
CA ALA A 467 -9.68 -10.63 35.39
C ALA A 467 -10.65 -9.51 34.95
N THR A 468 -11.86 -9.53 35.50
CA THR A 468 -12.88 -8.51 35.21
C THR A 468 -13.23 -7.63 36.42
N ALA A 469 -12.67 -7.92 37.60
CA ALA A 469 -12.96 -7.19 38.83
C ALA A 469 -12.30 -5.81 38.86
N GLY A 470 -12.96 -4.80 39.45
CA GLY A 470 -12.35 -3.49 39.75
C GLY A 470 -11.14 -3.65 40.64
N GLY A 471 -10.05 -2.91 40.38
CA GLY A 471 -8.78 -3.02 41.08
C GLY A 471 -7.79 -4.02 40.46
N SER A 472 -8.22 -4.82 39.45
CA SER A 472 -7.30 -5.72 38.73
C SER A 472 -6.23 -4.91 38.03
N LYS A 473 -4.96 -5.29 38.25
CA LYS A 473 -3.82 -4.52 37.77
C LYS A 473 -3.53 -4.77 36.29
N LEU A 474 -2.94 -3.77 35.66
CA LEU A 474 -2.47 -3.86 34.30
C LEU A 474 -1.02 -4.33 34.23
N GLN A 475 -0.72 -5.09 33.20
CA GLN A 475 0.59 -5.64 32.92
C GLN A 475 0.86 -5.66 31.42
N LEU A 476 2.10 -5.91 31.06
CA LEU A 476 2.46 -6.28 29.69
C LEU A 476 2.45 -7.80 29.58
N TRP A 477 1.87 -8.34 28.49
CA TRP A 477 1.80 -9.77 28.24
C TRP A 477 1.84 -10.09 26.74
N ASP A 478 2.28 -11.30 26.38
CA ASP A 478 2.22 -11.75 24.99
C ASP A 478 0.80 -11.63 24.44
N CYS A 479 0.66 -11.07 23.24
CA CYS A 479 -0.65 -10.89 22.62
C CYS A 479 -1.28 -12.25 22.29
N ASN A 480 -2.36 -12.60 22.95
CA ASN A 480 -3.02 -13.90 22.86
C ASN A 480 -4.50 -13.80 22.46
N GLY A 481 -5.00 -12.57 22.22
CA GLY A 481 -6.38 -12.32 21.84
C GLY A 481 -7.41 -12.42 22.96
N ALA A 482 -6.97 -12.57 24.22
CA ALA A 482 -7.87 -12.59 25.37
C ALA A 482 -8.63 -11.28 25.51
N GLY A 483 -9.82 -11.35 26.12
CA GLY A 483 -10.66 -10.17 26.32
C GLY A 483 -10.04 -9.11 27.23
N GLY A 484 -9.15 -9.51 28.17
CA GLY A 484 -8.36 -8.59 28.99
C GLY A 484 -7.34 -7.76 28.21
N GLN A 485 -7.10 -8.07 26.95
CA GLN A 485 -6.20 -7.32 26.06
C GLN A 485 -6.96 -6.42 25.08
N GLN A 486 -8.29 -6.38 25.14
CA GLN A 486 -9.11 -5.55 24.24
C GLN A 486 -9.41 -4.19 24.87
N TRP A 487 -9.18 -3.12 24.10
CA TRP A 487 -9.31 -1.75 24.57
C TRP A 487 -10.01 -0.89 23.54
N VAL A 488 -10.90 -0.03 23.98
CA VAL A 488 -11.63 0.93 23.15
C VAL A 488 -11.49 2.33 23.75
N THR A 489 -10.95 3.24 22.96
CA THR A 489 -10.91 4.66 23.34
C THR A 489 -12.32 5.25 23.25
N GLN A 490 -12.74 6.03 24.24
CA GLN A 490 -14.03 6.67 24.31
C GLN A 490 -13.90 8.17 24.04
N ALA A 491 -14.96 8.79 23.55
CA ALA A 491 -14.97 10.24 23.27
C ALA A 491 -14.76 11.10 24.53
N ASP A 492 -15.08 10.56 25.70
CA ASP A 492 -14.85 11.25 26.98
C ASP A 492 -13.40 11.16 27.49
N GLY A 493 -12.50 10.59 26.70
CA GLY A 493 -11.09 10.39 27.04
C GLY A 493 -10.81 9.17 27.89
N SER A 494 -11.79 8.32 28.20
CA SER A 494 -11.53 7.05 28.87
C SER A 494 -11.10 5.96 27.86
N ILE A 495 -10.33 4.98 28.34
CA ILE A 495 -9.98 3.77 27.59
C ILE A 495 -10.64 2.59 28.30
N ARG A 496 -11.62 1.98 27.63
CA ARG A 496 -12.47 0.94 28.21
C ARG A 496 -12.04 -0.46 27.74
N ASN A 497 -12.03 -1.39 28.68
CA ASN A 497 -11.93 -2.81 28.37
C ASN A 497 -13.36 -3.37 28.15
N PRO A 498 -13.71 -3.86 26.94
CA PRO A 498 -15.06 -4.34 26.63
C PRO A 498 -15.49 -5.56 27.45
N GLN A 499 -14.55 -6.48 27.76
CA GLN A 499 -14.84 -7.70 28.52
C GLN A 499 -15.32 -7.41 29.95
N SER A 500 -14.63 -6.49 30.65
CA SER A 500 -14.99 -6.13 32.03
C SER A 500 -16.01 -5.00 32.11
N GLY A 501 -16.18 -4.23 31.03
CA GLY A 501 -16.95 -2.99 31.02
C GLY A 501 -16.27 -1.83 31.77
N ARG A 502 -15.03 -2.01 32.24
CA ARG A 502 -14.28 -1.06 33.06
C ARG A 502 -13.27 -0.26 32.27
N CYS A 503 -12.84 0.86 32.84
CA CYS A 503 -11.88 1.79 32.24
C CYS A 503 -10.50 1.66 32.88
N ILE A 504 -9.44 2.00 32.13
CA ILE A 504 -8.11 2.20 32.70
C ILE A 504 -8.21 3.30 33.75
N ASP A 505 -7.61 3.05 34.90
CA ASP A 505 -7.74 3.90 36.08
C ASP A 505 -6.41 4.01 36.81
N SER A 506 -6.07 5.22 37.23
CA SER A 506 -4.97 5.45 38.15
C SER A 506 -5.49 5.41 39.59
N PRO A 507 -5.12 4.43 40.44
CA PRO A 507 -5.65 4.28 41.78
C PRO A 507 -5.54 5.57 42.59
N ASN A 508 -6.65 5.94 43.26
CA ASN A 508 -6.75 7.17 44.08
C ASN A 508 -6.43 8.46 43.29
N ALA A 509 -6.64 8.46 41.98
CA ALA A 509 -6.26 9.56 41.09
C ALA A 509 -4.78 9.97 41.20
N SER A 510 -3.89 9.02 41.51
CA SER A 510 -2.45 9.27 41.66
C SER A 510 -1.85 9.78 40.35
N THR A 511 -1.03 10.83 40.49
CA THR A 511 -0.20 11.38 39.39
C THR A 511 1.27 11.14 39.62
N ALA A 512 1.62 10.31 40.60
CA ALA A 512 3.02 10.02 40.95
C ALA A 512 3.64 9.04 39.97
N ASN A 513 4.95 9.19 39.74
CA ASN A 513 5.74 8.17 39.03
C ASN A 513 5.65 6.84 39.77
N GLY A 514 5.46 5.73 39.03
CA GLY A 514 5.29 4.39 39.60
C GLY A 514 3.84 4.08 40.03
N ALA A 515 2.86 4.97 39.78
CA ALA A 515 1.46 4.69 40.05
C ALA A 515 0.97 3.55 39.12
N ARG A 516 0.84 2.34 39.66
CA ARG A 516 0.47 1.13 38.92
C ARG A 516 -0.98 1.17 38.48
N LEU A 517 -1.24 1.11 37.18
CA LEU A 517 -2.56 1.20 36.60
C LEU A 517 -3.41 -0.06 36.84
N GLN A 518 -4.72 0.11 36.82
CA GLN A 518 -5.72 -0.92 37.06
C GLN A 518 -6.94 -0.71 36.15
N ILE A 519 -7.88 -1.63 36.14
CA ILE A 519 -9.25 -1.37 35.65
C ILE A 519 -10.15 -1.02 36.84
N TRP A 520 -11.06 -0.06 36.62
CA TRP A 520 -12.07 0.34 37.62
C TRP A 520 -13.37 0.72 36.93
N ASP A 521 -14.48 0.77 37.66
CA ASP A 521 -15.76 1.21 37.11
C ASP A 521 -15.61 2.59 36.46
N CYS A 522 -16.06 2.74 35.21
CA CYS A 522 -15.94 4.00 34.48
C CYS A 522 -16.75 5.09 35.18
N ASN A 523 -16.09 6.19 35.58
CA ASN A 523 -16.69 7.21 36.46
C ASN A 523 -16.37 8.65 36.02
N THR A 524 -15.85 8.86 34.81
CA THR A 524 -15.50 10.16 34.20
C THR A 524 -14.49 11.03 34.97
N SER A 525 -13.92 10.53 36.09
CA SER A 525 -12.93 11.25 36.89
C SER A 525 -11.61 11.48 36.15
N ALA A 526 -10.80 12.41 36.63
CA ALA A 526 -9.47 12.68 36.11
C ALA A 526 -8.54 11.44 36.15
N ALA A 527 -8.78 10.48 37.05
CA ALA A 527 -8.06 9.22 37.14
C ALA A 527 -8.19 8.32 35.90
N GLN A 528 -9.21 8.54 35.09
CA GLN A 528 -9.57 7.73 33.93
C GLN A 528 -9.48 8.49 32.60
N LYS A 529 -8.88 9.68 32.60
CA LYS A 529 -8.68 10.47 31.38
C LYS A 529 -7.32 10.19 30.78
N TYR A 530 -7.33 9.59 29.60
CA TYR A 530 -6.15 9.22 28.83
C TYR A 530 -6.27 9.73 27.41
N ALA A 531 -5.24 10.40 26.91
CA ALA A 531 -5.13 10.80 25.52
C ALA A 531 -4.19 9.81 24.80
N TYR A 532 -4.73 9.04 23.89
CA TYR A 532 -3.95 8.22 22.96
C TYR A 532 -3.77 9.01 21.66
N ASN A 533 -2.54 9.47 21.42
CA ASN A 533 -2.22 10.28 20.23
C ASN A 533 -1.94 9.43 18.98
N GLY A 534 -2.27 8.16 19.01
CA GLY A 534 -2.12 7.24 17.88
C GLY A 534 -3.15 7.51 16.78
N GLY A 535 -2.69 8.10 15.70
CA GLY A 535 -3.52 8.56 14.59
C GLY A 535 -3.72 10.08 14.56
N ALA A 536 -3.24 10.79 15.59
CA ALA A 536 -3.12 12.23 15.51
C ALA A 536 -1.95 12.61 14.59
N THR A 537 -2.23 13.40 13.57
CA THR A 537 -1.23 13.94 12.65
C THR A 537 -1.30 15.45 12.67
N ASN A 538 -0.16 16.10 12.51
CA ASN A 538 -0.15 17.50 12.18
C ASN A 538 -0.85 17.68 10.84
N LEU A 539 -1.92 18.45 10.82
CA LEU A 539 -2.54 18.85 9.57
C LEU A 539 -1.69 19.94 8.96
N SER A 540 -0.83 19.54 8.01
CA SER A 540 0.05 20.48 7.31
C SER A 540 -0.73 21.34 6.32
N ALA A 541 -0.44 22.64 6.33
CA ALA A 541 -1.02 23.64 5.46
C ALA A 541 0.04 24.26 4.53
N PRO A 542 -0.37 25.03 3.50
CA PRO A 542 0.57 25.74 2.64
C PRO A 542 1.52 26.64 3.42
N GLY A 543 2.76 26.74 2.92
CA GLY A 543 3.81 27.55 3.56
C GLY A 543 4.50 26.84 4.73
N GLY A 544 4.34 25.51 4.86
CA GLY A 544 4.98 24.72 5.93
C GLY A 544 4.37 24.97 7.31
N LYS A 545 3.14 25.49 7.36
CA LYS A 545 2.39 25.72 8.60
C LYS A 545 1.54 24.48 8.96
N CYS A 546 1.13 24.40 10.22
CA CYS A 546 0.21 23.41 10.73
C CYS A 546 -1.10 24.05 11.21
N VAL A 547 -2.17 23.28 11.16
CA VAL A 547 -3.45 23.67 11.78
C VAL A 547 -3.28 23.60 13.30
N ASP A 548 -3.53 24.66 13.96
CA ASP A 548 -3.15 24.99 15.33
C ASP A 548 -4.35 25.58 16.08
N VAL A 549 -4.40 25.39 17.38
CA VAL A 549 -5.40 26.03 18.23
C VAL A 549 -4.77 27.19 18.97
N ALA A 550 -5.30 28.39 18.78
CA ALA A 550 -4.79 29.59 19.43
C ALA A 550 -4.82 29.42 20.97
N GLY A 551 -3.66 29.61 21.62
CA GLY A 551 -3.53 29.56 23.07
C GLY A 551 -2.67 28.42 23.64
N ASP A 552 -1.80 27.83 22.84
CA ASP A 552 -0.77 26.86 23.24
C ASP A 552 -1.27 25.76 24.21
N ASP A 553 -1.68 24.63 23.70
CA ASP A 553 -2.12 23.44 24.47
C ASP A 553 -3.25 23.68 25.52
N ASN A 554 -3.75 24.90 25.64
CA ASN A 554 -4.79 25.29 26.60
C ASN A 554 -6.18 25.54 25.95
N GLY A 555 -6.39 25.03 24.73
CA GLY A 555 -7.62 25.26 23.98
C GLY A 555 -8.89 24.90 24.77
N GLY A 556 -9.70 25.90 25.07
CA GLY A 556 -11.03 25.76 25.64
C GLY A 556 -12.13 25.87 24.59
N ASP A 557 -13.40 25.81 25.03
CA ASP A 557 -14.56 26.10 24.17
C ASP A 557 -14.42 27.48 23.57
N GLY A 558 -14.58 27.58 22.24
CA GLY A 558 -14.43 28.83 21.50
C GLY A 558 -12.98 29.16 21.12
N ALA A 559 -11.99 28.35 21.47
CA ALA A 559 -10.62 28.59 21.05
C ALA A 559 -10.53 28.53 19.52
N VAL A 560 -10.01 29.59 18.91
CA VAL A 560 -9.93 29.75 17.46
C VAL A 560 -8.91 28.82 16.87
N VAL A 561 -9.24 28.19 15.76
CA VAL A 561 -8.31 27.37 14.98
C VAL A 561 -7.62 28.25 13.93
N GLN A 562 -6.29 28.18 13.87
CA GLN A 562 -5.44 29.04 13.07
C GLN A 562 -4.35 28.25 12.34
N LEU A 563 -3.46 28.93 11.62
CA LEU A 563 -2.22 28.36 11.10
C LEU A 563 -1.02 28.90 11.88
N TRP A 564 -0.14 28.00 12.32
CA TRP A 564 1.05 28.33 13.07
C TRP A 564 2.27 27.55 12.56
N ASP A 565 3.46 27.88 13.00
CA ASP A 565 4.65 27.09 12.71
C ASP A 565 4.49 25.68 13.27
N CYS A 566 4.80 24.66 12.45
CA CYS A 566 4.67 23.27 12.89
C CYS A 566 5.59 22.98 14.07
N GLN A 567 5.02 22.60 15.19
CA GLN A 567 5.72 22.21 16.41
C GLN A 567 5.42 20.74 16.69
N LEU A 568 6.43 19.88 16.64
CA LEU A 568 6.25 18.43 16.80
C LEU A 568 5.77 18.02 18.21
N THR A 569 5.90 18.91 19.18
CA THR A 569 5.51 18.68 20.57
C THR A 569 4.21 19.37 20.98
N ALA A 570 3.68 20.23 20.13
CA ALA A 570 2.45 20.99 20.43
C ALA A 570 1.21 20.11 20.24
N ARG A 571 0.51 19.79 21.33
CA ARG A 571 -0.65 18.89 21.32
C ARG A 571 -1.85 19.49 20.60
N ASP A 572 -1.97 20.79 20.59
CA ASP A 572 -3.00 21.57 19.90
C ASP A 572 -2.87 21.58 18.37
N GLN A 573 -1.72 21.11 17.85
CA GLN A 573 -1.49 20.85 16.43
C GLN A 573 -1.69 19.39 16.02
N HIS A 574 -1.96 18.49 16.98
CA HIS A 574 -2.16 17.07 16.73
C HIS A 574 -3.64 16.73 16.65
N TRP A 575 -4.12 16.51 15.45
CA TRP A 575 -5.53 16.23 15.14
C TRP A 575 -5.78 14.75 14.90
N SER A 576 -6.87 14.24 15.45
CA SER A 576 -7.30 12.84 15.29
C SER A 576 -8.71 12.78 14.72
N TRP A 577 -8.97 11.80 13.83
CA TRP A 577 -10.32 11.44 13.42
C TRP A 577 -10.97 10.54 14.47
N THR A 578 -12.14 10.94 14.95
CA THR A 578 -12.96 10.14 15.87
C THR A 578 -14.37 10.05 15.27
N GLY A 579 -14.65 8.93 14.58
CA GLY A 579 -15.90 8.80 13.82
C GLY A 579 -15.96 9.78 12.64
N GLN A 580 -16.85 10.77 12.70
CA GLN A 580 -17.00 11.85 11.71
C GLN A 580 -16.50 13.21 12.23
N SER A 581 -15.86 13.24 13.39
CA SER A 581 -15.34 14.45 14.00
C SER A 581 -13.82 14.49 13.93
N LEU A 582 -13.26 15.68 13.72
CA LEU A 582 -11.84 15.96 13.82
C LEU A 582 -11.57 16.54 15.21
N THR A 583 -10.68 15.92 15.99
CA THR A 583 -10.49 16.23 17.41
C THR A 583 -9.05 16.57 17.74
N THR A 584 -8.83 17.51 18.65
CA THR A 584 -7.57 17.78 19.35
C THR A 584 -7.87 18.26 20.77
N LEU A 585 -6.94 18.10 21.72
CA LEU A 585 -7.10 18.52 23.13
C LEU A 585 -8.39 18.02 23.80
N GLY A 586 -8.93 16.86 23.35
CA GLY A 586 -10.18 16.30 23.85
C GLY A 586 -11.45 17.00 23.39
N ARG A 587 -11.36 17.90 22.40
CA ARG A 587 -12.47 18.67 21.83
C ARG A 587 -12.59 18.48 20.33
N CYS A 588 -13.74 18.82 19.77
CA CYS A 588 -14.04 18.71 18.36
C CYS A 588 -13.79 20.02 17.60
N LEU A 589 -13.27 19.91 16.38
CA LEU A 589 -13.32 21.00 15.41
C LEU A 589 -14.78 21.32 15.13
N ASP A 590 -15.15 22.59 15.32
CA ASP A 590 -16.51 23.07 15.31
C ASP A 590 -16.62 24.34 14.47
N ILE A 591 -17.76 24.53 13.81
CA ILE A 591 -18.06 25.78 13.11
C ILE A 591 -18.77 26.70 14.11
N ALA A 592 -18.14 27.80 14.46
CA ALA A 592 -18.70 28.76 15.42
C ALA A 592 -20.14 29.19 15.07
N GLY A 593 -21.06 28.92 16.00
CA GLY A 593 -22.49 29.22 15.81
C GLY A 593 -23.20 28.36 14.77
N GLY A 594 -22.58 27.26 14.28
CA GLY A 594 -23.19 26.40 13.27
C GLY A 594 -23.38 27.05 11.90
N GLY A 595 -22.65 28.14 11.62
CA GLY A 595 -22.82 28.91 10.39
C GLY A 595 -22.31 28.16 9.14
N THR A 596 -23.10 28.19 8.06
CA THR A 596 -22.71 27.57 6.77
C THR A 596 -22.18 28.59 5.74
N ALA A 597 -22.09 29.89 6.10
CA ALA A 597 -21.63 30.94 5.20
C ALA A 597 -20.12 30.93 4.99
N ASN A 598 -19.68 31.39 3.82
CA ASN A 598 -18.27 31.63 3.55
C ASN A 598 -17.66 32.58 4.60
N GLY A 599 -16.53 32.18 5.20
CA GLY A 599 -15.86 32.94 6.24
C GLY A 599 -16.32 32.58 7.67
N ALA A 600 -17.12 31.53 7.84
CA ALA A 600 -17.45 31.00 9.17
C ALA A 600 -16.16 30.63 9.91
N VAL A 601 -16.07 31.01 11.19
CA VAL A 601 -14.87 30.77 12.02
C VAL A 601 -14.87 29.35 12.51
N LEU A 602 -13.72 28.69 12.43
CA LEU A 602 -13.48 27.39 13.03
C LEU A 602 -12.94 27.55 14.45
N GLN A 603 -13.42 26.74 15.36
CA GLN A 603 -13.08 26.78 16.77
C GLN A 603 -12.99 25.36 17.35
N LEU A 604 -12.45 25.23 18.54
CA LEU A 604 -12.69 24.06 19.38
C LEU A 604 -13.98 24.21 20.16
N HIS A 605 -14.71 23.10 20.30
CA HIS A 605 -15.89 23.04 21.17
C HIS A 605 -16.02 21.62 21.76
N ASP A 606 -16.73 21.49 22.89
CA ASP A 606 -17.06 20.18 23.43
C ASP A 606 -17.74 19.32 22.36
N CYS A 607 -17.33 18.06 22.24
CA CYS A 607 -17.88 17.15 21.24
C CYS A 607 -19.35 16.82 21.54
N THR A 608 -20.25 17.39 20.79
CA THR A 608 -21.72 17.21 20.93
C THR A 608 -22.29 16.31 19.85
N GLY A 609 -21.52 16.03 18.77
CA GLY A 609 -21.97 15.27 17.61
C GLY A 609 -23.01 16.01 16.74
N ASN A 610 -23.11 17.32 16.89
CA ASN A 610 -23.98 18.14 16.05
C ASN A 610 -23.40 18.30 14.63
N PRO A 611 -24.21 18.77 13.63
CA PRO A 611 -23.75 18.96 12.26
C PRO A 611 -22.52 19.87 12.11
N ALA A 612 -22.36 20.90 12.97
CA ALA A 612 -21.20 21.80 12.92
C ALA A 612 -19.88 21.12 13.25
N GLN A 613 -19.92 19.92 13.82
CA GLN A 613 -18.76 19.09 14.19
C GLN A 613 -18.61 17.85 13.30
N THR A 614 -19.43 17.74 12.26
CA THR A 614 -19.44 16.59 11.37
C THR A 614 -18.70 16.93 10.07
N TRP A 615 -17.59 16.24 9.82
CA TRP A 615 -16.69 16.49 8.72
C TRP A 615 -16.61 15.29 7.80
N VAL A 616 -16.48 15.51 6.50
CA VAL A 616 -16.30 14.47 5.51
C VAL A 616 -14.97 14.70 4.79
N LEU A 617 -14.13 13.68 4.75
CA LEU A 617 -12.91 13.71 3.95
C LEU A 617 -13.29 13.33 2.51
N THR A 618 -13.33 14.31 1.62
CA THR A 618 -13.46 14.05 0.19
C THR A 618 -12.08 14.09 -0.44
N ASP A 619 -11.67 12.98 -1.07
CA ASP A 619 -10.45 12.83 -1.89
C ASP A 619 -9.11 13.13 -1.20
N ARG A 620 -8.94 12.75 0.08
CA ARG A 620 -7.68 12.95 0.83
C ARG A 620 -7.04 14.34 0.67
N THR A 621 -7.86 15.35 0.37
CA THR A 621 -7.43 16.73 0.15
C THR A 621 -8.14 17.62 1.18
N PHE A 622 -7.39 18.24 2.09
CA PHE A 622 -7.90 19.19 3.09
C PHE A 622 -7.93 20.60 2.48
N LEU A 623 -9.11 21.24 2.41
CA LEU A 623 -9.25 22.68 2.16
C LEU A 623 -9.76 23.36 3.44
N LEU A 624 -8.85 23.99 4.18
CA LEU A 624 -9.22 24.93 5.24
C LEU A 624 -9.33 26.32 4.62
N HIS A 625 -10.54 26.87 4.62
CA HIS A 625 -10.77 28.25 4.24
C HIS A 625 -10.70 29.13 5.50
N LEU A 626 -9.52 29.57 5.86
CA LEU A 626 -9.31 30.60 6.89
C LEU A 626 -9.26 31.94 6.19
N GLY A 627 -10.28 32.76 6.40
CA GLY A 627 -10.55 34.07 5.77
C GLY A 627 -9.34 34.82 5.22
N GLY A 628 -9.07 34.67 3.93
CA GLY A 628 -8.00 35.32 3.18
C GLY A 628 -7.51 34.45 2.05
N LYS A 629 -7.35 34.99 0.85
CA LYS A 629 -6.95 34.27 -0.37
C LYS A 629 -5.80 33.30 -0.12
N ILE A 630 -6.04 32.00 -0.33
CA ILE A 630 -5.00 30.98 -0.34
C ILE A 630 -5.07 30.28 -1.71
N GLU A 631 -4.01 30.36 -2.49
CA GLU A 631 -3.80 29.48 -3.64
C GLU A 631 -3.14 28.19 -3.14
N VAL A 632 -3.72 27.04 -3.45
CA VAL A 632 -3.32 25.74 -2.92
C VAL A 632 -2.77 24.85 -4.03
N SER A 633 -1.59 24.31 -3.84
CA SER A 633 -1.01 23.25 -4.66
C SER A 633 -0.92 21.91 -3.91
N SER A 634 -1.93 21.48 -3.24
CA SER A 634 -2.29 20.09 -2.87
C SER A 634 -3.44 20.12 -1.86
N LYS A 635 -4.46 19.35 -2.19
CA LYS A 635 -5.83 19.61 -1.76
C LYS A 635 -6.33 18.57 -0.77
N VAL A 636 -6.72 18.97 0.45
CA VAL A 636 -7.66 18.25 1.31
C VAL A 636 -8.91 19.12 1.47
N ALA A 637 -10.07 18.62 1.09
CA ALA A 637 -11.34 19.34 1.26
C ALA A 637 -12.16 18.72 2.40
N LEU A 638 -12.45 19.52 3.41
CA LEU A 638 -13.48 19.21 4.42
C LEU A 638 -14.80 19.84 3.97
N ARG A 639 -15.84 19.03 3.81
CA ARG A 639 -17.22 19.53 3.64
C ARG A 639 -18.07 19.14 4.82
N ASN A 640 -18.97 20.02 5.20
CA ASN A 640 -20.05 19.68 6.13
C ASN A 640 -21.09 18.82 5.40
N ARG A 641 -21.71 17.86 6.10
CA ARG A 641 -22.58 16.82 5.52
C ARG A 641 -23.96 17.33 5.10
N ASP A 642 -24.33 18.56 5.43
CA ASP A 642 -25.65 19.13 5.15
C ASP A 642 -25.70 20.04 3.90
N GLU A 643 -24.72 19.94 2.96
CA GLU A 643 -24.77 20.49 1.60
C GLU A 643 -24.90 19.40 0.54
#